data_4dc4d190d4b6c6b8e6a18a441669811f
#
_entry.id   4dc4d190d4b6c6b8e6a18a441669811f
#
_cell.length_a   1.000
_cell.length_b   1.000
_cell.length_c   1.000
_cell.angle_alpha   90.00
_cell.angle_beta   90.00
_cell.angle_gamma   90.00
#
_symmetry.space_group_name_H-M   'P 1'
#
loop_
_entity.id
_entity.type
_entity.pdbx_description
1 polymer ?
#
loop_
_entity_poly.entity_id
_entity_poly.type
_entity_poly.pdbx_seq_one_letter_code
_entity_poly.pdbx_strand_id
1 'polypeptide(L)'
;MLKFKKIELENFGTYKGVKEFDFTDKDGVTIIWGNNGLGKTTLLNAFKFVLFNKVTGRGNEETPKRQLINWDSSSKGNHSFMVSLHFVMDEVNYILTRKYFLAAPNLDITLDKNYKEEVQLFRDGTILSSEQCQHIINTIMPEQVSRFFLFDGELLKEYEELLHEEKSIGQKIKQSIEEILGVPILSNALADTRSISSFYENDLAKAAQKNADHKALGEALARENSKLETLKSSMLDLVAKRNQYTADLQDWEAARAKNERIKQLIDDISIAEADKKKAEASILEKRQKICEFSGDAWRAALSETVKKILEDLTQEKVELEAKRQRYEGARKMLESMRASLLSGSCSLCHATLAADKIEEIKAQISLLETENTPLSSDELKRLDVIKAEIVKLNEIVTVNVTDTIILLEDQILELIVDVADAKQKIADLKSDIDNYSAQKKEIEEITENIRVTSALLANVEQGIIDLQKDIDESEENIKKAKQKLVLGSSSDEEYSALQKKSKFCADLRDLINDGLDTYRLYLKQRVEEDATNIFVNLSSDPSYERLQINDNFGLSIVHESGQVVSIRSAGFEHVVALSLIGALHQNAPLQGPIVMDSPFGRLDSIHETNIISYLPQLANQVMLFVFDKEINEQNTRKLLGGELLQEFELSRGESFETIIRRK
;
A
#
# COMPACT_ATOMS: atom_id res chain seq x y z
N MET A 1 4.15 33.21 3.15
CA MET A 1 4.67 31.85 3.27
C MET A 1 4.41 31.32 4.66
N LEU A 2 3.83 30.13 4.79
CA LEU A 2 3.50 29.49 6.06
C LEU A 2 4.67 28.64 6.58
N LYS A 3 5.06 28.80 7.85
CA LYS A 3 6.05 27.95 8.56
C LYS A 3 5.57 27.61 9.96
N PHE A 4 5.68 26.35 10.35
CA PHE A 4 5.41 25.92 11.72
C PHE A 4 6.65 26.15 12.59
N LYS A 5 6.47 26.78 13.76
CA LYS A 5 7.53 27.07 14.72
C LYS A 5 7.53 26.12 15.91
N LYS A 6 6.35 25.78 16.41
CA LYS A 6 6.23 24.96 17.60
C LYS A 6 4.86 24.28 17.61
N ILE A 7 4.81 23.03 18.08
CA ILE A 7 3.56 22.38 18.47
C ILE A 7 3.67 21.91 19.92
N GLU A 8 2.66 22.25 20.71
CA GLU A 8 2.50 21.82 22.10
C GLU A 8 1.31 20.86 22.19
N LEU A 9 1.50 19.76 22.90
CA LEU A 9 0.48 18.74 23.12
C LEU A 9 0.32 18.54 24.63
N GLU A 10 -0.86 18.64 25.15
CA GLU A 10 -1.18 18.29 26.54
C GLU A 10 -2.16 17.14 26.56
N ASN A 11 -1.76 16.01 27.11
CA ASN A 11 -2.58 14.80 27.28
C ASN A 11 -3.25 14.29 25.99
N PHE A 12 -2.58 14.42 24.84
CA PHE A 12 -3.10 14.04 23.54
C PHE A 12 -2.53 12.68 23.09
N GLY A 13 -3.38 11.67 22.94
CA GLY A 13 -3.00 10.32 22.53
C GLY A 13 -1.95 9.71 23.44
N THR A 14 -0.78 9.40 22.89
CA THR A 14 0.37 8.84 23.64
C THR A 14 1.19 9.91 24.37
N TYR A 15 0.92 11.19 24.15
CA TYR A 15 1.63 12.29 24.78
C TYR A 15 0.96 12.67 26.10
N LYS A 16 1.58 12.25 27.20
CA LYS A 16 1.12 12.50 28.57
C LYS A 16 1.72 13.79 29.10
N GLY A 17 0.91 14.61 29.82
CA GLY A 17 1.33 15.93 30.29
C GLY A 17 1.62 16.85 29.11
N VAL A 18 2.40 17.89 29.34
CA VAL A 18 2.81 18.82 28.31
C VAL A 18 4.05 18.31 27.58
N LYS A 19 3.95 18.20 26.27
CA LYS A 19 5.06 17.83 25.35
C LYS A 19 5.15 18.87 24.25
N GLU A 20 6.35 19.19 23.84
CA GLU A 20 6.63 20.24 22.86
C GLU A 20 7.61 19.77 21.80
N PHE A 21 7.37 20.23 20.57
CA PHE A 21 8.33 20.15 19.48
C PHE A 21 8.59 21.60 18.99
N ASP A 22 9.80 22.07 19.21
CA ASP A 22 10.26 23.35 18.69
C ASP A 22 10.93 23.14 17.34
N PHE A 23 10.36 23.70 16.29
CA PHE A 23 10.88 23.63 14.93
C PHE A 23 11.67 24.89 14.58
N THR A 24 12.69 24.72 13.75
CA THR A 24 13.42 25.86 13.22
C THR A 24 12.62 26.56 12.14
N ASP A 25 12.77 27.86 12.03
CA ASP A 25 12.20 28.69 10.95
C ASP A 25 13.06 28.72 9.69
N LYS A 26 14.21 28.01 9.68
CA LYS A 26 15.04 27.83 8.49
C LYS A 26 14.41 26.85 7.51
N ASP A 27 14.75 27.01 6.24
CA ASP A 27 14.37 26.09 5.18
C ASP A 27 15.19 24.81 5.31
N GLY A 28 14.53 23.64 5.19
CA GLY A 28 15.17 22.33 5.26
C GLY A 28 14.29 21.26 5.89
N VAL A 29 14.93 20.18 6.33
CA VAL A 29 14.29 18.94 6.77
C VAL A 29 14.40 18.74 8.28
N THR A 30 13.30 18.43 8.94
CA THR A 30 13.23 17.97 10.33
C THR A 30 12.80 16.50 10.33
N ILE A 31 13.52 15.64 11.03
CA ILE A 31 13.19 14.20 11.12
C ILE A 31 12.75 13.85 12.54
N ILE A 32 11.66 13.10 12.64
CA ILE A 32 11.14 12.56 13.89
C ILE A 32 11.22 11.03 13.82
N TRP A 33 12.21 10.49 14.55
CA TRP A 33 12.47 9.07 14.67
C TRP A 33 11.58 8.43 15.73
N GLY A 34 10.99 7.30 15.43
CA GLY A 34 10.24 6.56 16.43
C GLY A 34 9.65 5.26 15.87
N ASN A 35 9.72 4.19 16.66
CA ASN A 35 9.12 2.91 16.31
C ASN A 35 7.59 3.00 16.26
N ASN A 36 6.94 1.99 15.69
CA ASN A 36 5.49 1.93 15.60
C ASN A 36 4.84 2.00 17.00
N GLY A 37 3.77 2.77 17.11
CA GLY A 37 3.06 2.98 18.37
C GLY A 37 3.68 4.02 19.32
N LEU A 38 4.74 4.72 18.93
CA LEU A 38 5.37 5.79 19.71
C LEU A 38 4.79 7.19 19.46
N GLY A 39 3.71 7.32 18.69
CA GLY A 39 2.99 8.58 18.55
C GLY A 39 3.30 9.39 17.30
N LYS A 40 3.99 8.85 16.27
CA LYS A 40 4.20 9.55 14.99
C LYS A 40 2.88 9.98 14.34
N THR A 41 2.00 9.04 14.07
CA THR A 41 0.66 9.31 13.51
C THR A 41 -0.21 10.14 14.47
N THR A 42 -0.01 10.00 15.79
CA THR A 42 -0.65 10.86 16.79
C THR A 42 -0.22 12.33 16.63
N LEU A 43 1.05 12.58 16.34
CA LEU A 43 1.56 13.92 16.08
C LEU A 43 1.00 14.50 14.78
N LEU A 44 0.93 13.73 13.70
CA LEU A 44 0.25 14.14 12.46
C LEU A 44 -1.23 14.49 12.72
N ASN A 45 -1.91 13.67 13.51
CA ASN A 45 -3.29 13.91 13.92
C ASN A 45 -3.44 15.15 14.82
N ALA A 46 -2.41 15.51 15.59
CA ALA A 46 -2.42 16.74 16.37
C ALA A 46 -2.40 17.99 15.46
N PHE A 47 -1.62 17.99 14.37
CA PHE A 47 -1.68 19.04 13.34
C PHE A 47 -3.06 19.11 12.70
N LYS A 48 -3.63 17.98 12.29
CA LYS A 48 -4.99 17.91 11.71
C LYS A 48 -6.05 18.42 12.69
N PHE A 49 -5.97 18.02 13.96
CA PHE A 49 -6.90 18.45 14.99
C PHE A 49 -6.83 19.97 15.24
N VAL A 50 -5.64 20.52 15.47
CA VAL A 50 -5.52 21.94 15.81
C VAL A 50 -5.96 22.83 14.66
N LEU A 51 -5.68 22.47 13.41
CA LEU A 51 -6.06 23.23 12.21
C LEU A 51 -7.54 23.03 11.87
N PHE A 52 -8.03 21.78 11.79
CA PHE A 52 -9.32 21.46 11.17
C PHE A 52 -10.35 20.90 12.14
N ASN A 53 -9.99 20.63 13.39
CA ASN A 53 -10.86 20.00 14.38
C ASN A 53 -11.29 18.57 14.00
N LYS A 54 -10.55 17.90 13.13
CA LYS A 54 -10.80 16.56 12.62
C LYS A 54 -9.61 15.67 12.85
N VAL A 55 -9.88 14.42 13.18
CA VAL A 55 -8.87 13.35 13.27
C VAL A 55 -9.43 12.13 12.58
N THR A 56 -8.73 11.66 11.58
CA THR A 56 -9.08 10.45 10.84
C THR A 56 -8.28 9.28 11.36
N GLY A 57 -8.95 8.18 11.67
CA GLY A 57 -8.36 6.88 11.94
C GLY A 57 -8.03 6.11 10.66
N ARG A 58 -7.63 4.86 10.80
CA ARG A 58 -7.42 3.96 9.66
C ARG A 58 -8.72 3.79 8.87
N GLY A 59 -8.65 3.87 7.55
CA GLY A 59 -9.79 3.76 6.67
C GLY A 59 -10.62 5.03 6.53
N ASN A 60 -10.07 6.21 6.81
CA ASN A 60 -10.72 7.51 6.67
C ASN A 60 -11.97 7.73 7.57
N GLU A 61 -12.18 6.89 8.59
CA GLU A 61 -13.24 7.10 9.58
C GLU A 61 -12.85 8.17 10.59
N GLU A 62 -13.78 9.05 10.94
CA GLU A 62 -13.55 10.07 11.96
C GLU A 62 -13.42 9.42 13.35
N THR A 63 -12.26 9.62 13.99
CA THR A 63 -12.01 9.08 15.33
C THR A 63 -12.76 9.92 16.39
N PRO A 64 -13.56 9.31 17.28
CA PRO A 64 -14.19 10.03 18.38
C PRO A 64 -13.14 10.76 19.23
N LYS A 65 -13.27 12.08 19.38
CA LYS A 65 -12.26 12.94 20.03
C LYS A 65 -11.94 12.54 21.45
N ARG A 66 -12.90 11.99 22.21
CA ARG A 66 -12.68 11.45 23.58
C ARG A 66 -11.61 10.34 23.61
N GLN A 67 -11.43 9.60 22.51
CA GLN A 67 -10.41 8.54 22.41
C GLN A 67 -9.00 9.11 22.22
N LEU A 68 -8.89 10.41 21.91
CA LEU A 68 -7.61 11.12 21.80
C LEU A 68 -7.08 11.60 23.15
N ILE A 69 -7.87 11.54 24.23
CA ILE A 69 -7.41 11.84 25.57
C ILE A 69 -6.41 10.78 26.01
N ASN A 70 -5.25 11.19 26.54
CA ASN A 70 -4.26 10.24 27.04
C ASN A 70 -4.88 9.32 28.09
N TRP A 71 -4.73 8.01 27.88
CA TRP A 71 -5.41 6.99 28.69
C TRP A 71 -5.03 7.06 30.19
N ASP A 72 -3.73 7.26 30.50
CA ASP A 72 -3.26 7.35 31.89
C ASP A 72 -3.75 8.65 32.56
N SER A 73 -3.83 9.75 31.83
CA SER A 73 -4.41 11.00 32.32
C SER A 73 -5.92 10.88 32.57
N SER A 74 -6.63 10.24 31.65
CA SER A 74 -8.07 9.97 31.80
C SER A 74 -8.37 9.07 32.98
N SER A 75 -7.57 8.02 33.23
CA SER A 75 -7.72 7.12 34.40
C SER A 75 -7.49 7.83 35.72
N LYS A 76 -6.77 8.93 35.75
CA LYS A 76 -6.52 9.80 36.89
C LYS A 76 -7.54 10.94 37.04
N GLY A 77 -8.62 10.92 36.24
CA GLY A 77 -9.70 11.90 36.30
C GLY A 77 -9.48 13.16 35.47
N ASN A 78 -8.41 13.23 34.68
CA ASN A 78 -8.18 14.31 33.73
C ASN A 78 -8.76 13.96 32.35
N HIS A 79 -9.96 14.41 32.07
CA HIS A 79 -10.71 14.16 30.84
C HIS A 79 -10.60 15.36 29.86
N SER A 80 -9.39 15.81 29.62
CA SER A 80 -9.12 16.91 28.70
C SER A 80 -7.81 16.70 27.95
N PHE A 81 -7.72 17.30 26.78
CA PHE A 81 -6.46 17.49 26.07
C PHE A 81 -6.42 18.85 25.37
N MET A 82 -5.24 19.29 25.03
CA MET A 82 -5.01 20.56 24.33
C MET A 82 -3.91 20.36 23.29
N VAL A 83 -4.07 21.03 22.15
CA VAL A 83 -3.03 21.18 21.13
C VAL A 83 -2.89 22.64 20.79
N SER A 84 -1.66 23.15 20.80
CA SER A 84 -1.34 24.52 20.44
C SER A 84 -0.27 24.52 19.33
N LEU A 85 -0.55 25.20 18.22
CA LEU A 85 0.34 25.35 17.08
C LEU A 85 0.80 26.81 16.94
N HIS A 86 2.08 27.03 17.02
CA HIS A 86 2.72 28.31 16.76
C HIS A 86 3.25 28.31 15.34
N PHE A 87 2.88 29.29 14.56
CA PHE A 87 3.28 29.40 13.15
C PHE A 87 3.45 30.87 12.72
N VAL A 88 4.16 31.04 11.62
CA VAL A 88 4.32 32.35 10.98
C VAL A 88 3.77 32.27 9.57
N MET A 89 3.04 33.30 9.19
CA MET A 89 2.58 33.51 7.82
C MET A 89 2.85 35.00 7.44
N ASP A 90 3.63 35.17 6.38
CA ASP A 90 3.99 36.50 5.86
C ASP A 90 4.49 37.47 6.96
N GLU A 91 5.46 36.97 7.76
CA GLU A 91 6.10 37.64 8.90
C GLU A 91 5.20 37.89 10.13
N VAL A 92 3.92 37.52 10.09
CA VAL A 92 2.97 37.64 11.21
C VAL A 92 2.99 36.35 12.02
N ASN A 93 3.10 36.47 13.35
CA ASN A 93 3.08 35.30 14.25
C ASN A 93 1.66 35.00 14.69
N TYR A 94 1.34 33.71 14.65
CA TYR A 94 0.07 33.15 15.07
C TYR A 94 0.26 32.05 16.11
N ILE A 95 -0.66 31.98 17.07
CA ILE A 95 -0.77 30.87 18.02
C ILE A 95 -2.21 30.39 17.98
N LEU A 96 -2.42 29.20 17.43
CA LEU A 96 -3.73 28.54 17.38
C LEU A 96 -3.79 27.44 18.43
N THR A 97 -4.71 27.58 19.38
CA THR A 97 -4.92 26.60 20.44
C THR A 97 -6.31 26.02 20.37
N ARG A 98 -6.41 24.67 20.38
CA ARG A 98 -7.68 23.96 20.55
C ARG A 98 -7.62 23.09 21.79
N LYS A 99 -8.67 23.21 22.61
CA LYS A 99 -8.85 22.42 23.81
C LYS A 99 -10.16 21.65 23.73
N TYR A 100 -10.10 20.40 24.14
CA TYR A 100 -11.24 19.49 24.26
C TYR A 100 -11.31 19.01 25.70
N PHE A 101 -12.46 19.17 26.36
CA PHE A 101 -12.58 18.90 27.78
C PHE A 101 -14.01 18.55 28.18
N LEU A 102 -14.16 17.80 29.25
CA LEU A 102 -15.45 17.46 29.84
C LEU A 102 -16.12 18.73 30.39
N ALA A 103 -17.37 19.00 30.00
CA ALA A 103 -18.08 20.24 30.34
C ALA A 103 -18.33 20.44 31.84
N ALA A 104 -18.46 19.32 32.60
CA ALA A 104 -18.54 19.32 34.08
C ALA A 104 -18.00 17.97 34.61
N PRO A 105 -17.38 17.96 35.81
CA PRO A 105 -16.72 16.77 36.36
C PRO A 105 -17.60 15.56 36.61
N ASN A 106 -18.90 15.75 36.76
CA ASN A 106 -19.90 14.74 37.08
C ASN A 106 -20.65 14.19 35.88
N LEU A 107 -20.25 14.57 34.66
CA LEU A 107 -20.86 14.07 33.42
C LEU A 107 -20.27 12.72 33.02
N ASP A 108 -21.08 11.95 32.28
CA ASP A 108 -20.65 10.66 31.74
C ASP A 108 -19.55 10.88 30.67
N ILE A 109 -18.38 10.34 30.97
CA ILE A 109 -17.17 10.45 30.12
C ILE A 109 -17.25 9.65 28.82
N THR A 110 -18.25 8.76 28.68
CA THR A 110 -18.41 7.91 27.50
C THR A 110 -19.19 8.58 26.38
N LEU A 111 -19.84 9.70 26.65
CA LEU A 111 -20.73 10.41 25.72
C LEU A 111 -20.04 11.67 25.18
N ASP A 112 -19.79 11.72 23.88
CA ASP A 112 -19.15 12.86 23.20
C ASP A 112 -19.90 14.20 23.41
N LYS A 113 -21.24 14.17 23.53
CA LYS A 113 -22.08 15.36 23.81
C LYS A 113 -21.78 16.05 25.14
N ASN A 114 -21.08 15.38 26.06
CA ASN A 114 -20.71 15.92 27.36
C ASN A 114 -19.39 16.69 27.34
N TYR A 115 -18.72 16.70 26.21
CA TYR A 115 -17.47 17.43 26.03
C TYR A 115 -17.72 18.76 25.32
N LYS A 116 -16.83 19.70 25.57
CA LYS A 116 -16.78 21.00 24.91
C LYS A 116 -15.45 21.22 24.23
N GLU A 117 -15.52 22.03 23.20
CA GLU A 117 -14.35 22.48 22.45
C GLU A 117 -14.19 23.98 22.63
N GLU A 118 -12.96 24.41 22.75
CA GLU A 118 -12.57 25.80 22.79
C GLU A 118 -11.45 26.02 21.77
N VAL A 119 -11.60 27.07 20.95
CA VAL A 119 -10.59 27.49 19.98
C VAL A 119 -10.19 28.92 20.28
N GLN A 120 -8.89 29.18 20.31
CA GLN A 120 -8.32 30.50 20.49
C GLN A 120 -7.24 30.72 19.43
N LEU A 121 -7.25 31.88 18.78
CA LEU A 121 -6.23 32.29 17.83
C LEU A 121 -5.69 33.66 18.26
N PHE A 122 -4.39 33.71 18.45
CA PHE A 122 -3.66 34.95 18.69
C PHE A 122 -2.92 35.32 17.41
N ARG A 123 -2.97 36.64 17.10
CA ARG A 123 -2.19 37.25 16.03
C ARG A 123 -1.31 38.34 16.65
N ASP A 124 0.01 38.16 16.60
CA ASP A 124 1.00 39.04 17.24
C ASP A 124 0.60 39.42 18.69
N GLY A 125 0.17 38.40 19.45
CA GLY A 125 -0.23 38.57 20.86
C GLY A 125 -1.66 39.11 21.09
N THR A 126 -2.43 39.42 20.04
CA THR A 126 -3.83 39.88 20.14
C THR A 126 -4.78 38.73 19.87
N ILE A 127 -5.72 38.48 20.78
CA ILE A 127 -6.75 37.43 20.60
C ILE A 127 -7.79 37.89 19.55
N LEU A 128 -8.19 36.93 18.69
CA LEU A 128 -9.16 37.18 17.63
C LEU A 128 -10.54 36.58 18.00
N SER A 129 -11.62 37.14 17.41
CA SER A 129 -12.96 36.59 17.59
C SER A 129 -13.12 35.23 16.92
N SER A 130 -14.10 34.41 17.34
CA SER A 130 -14.35 33.06 16.77
C SER A 130 -14.60 33.09 15.25
N GLU A 131 -15.31 34.12 14.76
CA GLU A 131 -15.55 34.30 13.31
C GLU A 131 -14.26 34.59 12.56
N GLN A 132 -13.43 35.49 13.12
CA GLN A 132 -12.12 35.81 12.55
C GLN A 132 -11.19 34.60 12.59
N CYS A 133 -11.23 33.76 13.66
CA CYS A 133 -10.45 32.52 13.76
C CYS A 133 -10.73 31.59 12.58
N GLN A 134 -12.01 31.30 12.33
CA GLN A 134 -12.40 30.37 11.27
C GLN A 134 -12.03 30.92 9.89
N HIS A 135 -12.26 32.20 9.66
CA HIS A 135 -11.88 32.82 8.39
C HIS A 135 -10.36 32.74 8.15
N ILE A 136 -9.56 33.09 9.15
CA ILE A 136 -8.10 33.06 9.03
C ILE A 136 -7.58 31.63 8.86
N ILE A 137 -8.09 30.64 9.61
CA ILE A 137 -7.69 29.25 9.45
C ILE A 137 -7.98 28.77 8.02
N ASN A 138 -9.17 29.05 7.49
CA ASN A 138 -9.52 28.69 6.11
C ASN A 138 -8.69 29.46 5.06
N THR A 139 -8.22 30.65 5.37
CA THR A 139 -7.33 31.42 4.48
C THR A 139 -5.91 30.89 4.50
N ILE A 140 -5.41 30.50 5.68
CA ILE A 140 -4.04 29.96 5.88
C ILE A 140 -3.90 28.58 5.26
N MET A 141 -4.84 27.69 5.54
CA MET A 141 -4.85 26.33 5.00
C MET A 141 -6.30 25.80 4.94
N PRO A 142 -6.98 25.88 3.80
CA PRO A 142 -8.28 25.27 3.62
C PRO A 142 -8.19 23.75 3.88
N GLU A 143 -9.22 23.19 4.54
CA GLU A 143 -9.23 21.78 4.90
C GLU A 143 -9.04 20.85 3.69
N GLN A 144 -9.65 21.20 2.56
CA GLN A 144 -9.62 20.43 1.33
C GLN A 144 -8.20 20.28 0.75
N VAL A 145 -7.35 21.28 0.98
CA VAL A 145 -5.96 21.24 0.50
C VAL A 145 -4.99 20.63 1.53
N SER A 146 -5.44 20.42 2.76
CA SER A 146 -4.60 19.90 3.85
C SER A 146 -3.92 18.58 3.53
N ARG A 147 -4.56 17.75 2.70
CA ARG A 147 -4.03 16.45 2.26
C ARG A 147 -2.74 16.53 1.45
N PHE A 148 -2.43 17.69 0.89
CA PHE A 148 -1.19 17.94 0.15
C PHE A 148 -0.05 18.42 1.03
N PHE A 149 -0.36 18.78 2.27
CA PHE A 149 0.60 19.28 3.25
C PHE A 149 0.80 18.31 4.43
N LEU A 150 -0.27 17.62 4.84
CA LEU A 150 -0.30 16.74 6.00
C LEU A 150 -0.75 15.34 5.57
N PHE A 151 0.16 14.52 5.13
CA PHE A 151 -0.20 13.20 4.59
C PHE A 151 0.57 12.04 5.23
N ASP A 152 -0.06 10.90 5.23
CA ASP A 152 0.49 9.62 5.65
C ASP A 152 0.66 8.66 4.46
N GLY A 153 1.36 7.58 4.68
CA GLY A 153 1.59 6.56 3.65
C GLY A 153 0.30 5.87 3.16
N GLU A 154 -0.83 5.98 3.89
CA GLU A 154 -2.12 5.45 3.44
C GLU A 154 -2.78 6.40 2.43
N LEU A 155 -2.66 7.71 2.63
CA LEU A 155 -3.15 8.72 1.70
C LEU A 155 -2.44 8.66 0.34
N LEU A 156 -1.15 8.30 0.33
CA LEU A 156 -0.41 8.12 -0.93
C LEU A 156 -1.05 7.05 -1.83
N LYS A 157 -1.71 6.03 -1.25
CA LYS A 157 -2.46 5.02 -2.02
C LYS A 157 -3.63 5.61 -2.79
N GLU A 158 -4.31 6.63 -2.25
CA GLU A 158 -5.40 7.29 -2.97
C GLU A 158 -4.89 7.98 -4.24
N TYR A 159 -3.65 8.50 -4.21
CA TYR A 159 -3.02 9.08 -5.40
C TYR A 159 -2.46 8.02 -6.36
N GLU A 160 -2.02 6.86 -5.84
CA GLU A 160 -1.67 5.70 -6.66
C GLU A 160 -2.89 5.22 -7.48
N GLU A 161 -4.11 5.32 -6.92
CA GLU A 161 -5.37 4.98 -7.60
C GLU A 161 -5.69 5.90 -8.78
N LEU A 162 -5.13 7.13 -8.84
CA LEU A 162 -5.22 7.99 -10.04
C LEU A 162 -4.54 7.43 -11.27
N LEU A 163 -3.64 6.48 -11.07
CA LEU A 163 -2.99 5.74 -12.15
C LEU A 163 -3.88 4.65 -12.74
N HIS A 164 -4.96 4.30 -12.03
CA HIS A 164 -5.97 3.34 -12.45
C HIS A 164 -7.24 4.13 -12.81
N GLU A 165 -7.68 4.10 -14.05
CA GLU A 165 -8.75 4.94 -14.65
C GLU A 165 -10.16 4.80 -14.02
N GLU A 166 -10.30 4.63 -12.71
CA GLU A 166 -11.61 4.58 -12.04
C GLU A 166 -12.22 5.98 -11.86
N LYS A 167 -13.33 6.23 -12.58
CA LYS A 167 -13.97 7.55 -12.77
C LYS A 167 -14.43 8.26 -11.50
N SER A 168 -14.73 7.57 -10.41
CA SER A 168 -15.33 8.18 -9.21
C SER A 168 -14.33 8.84 -8.25
N ILE A 169 -13.16 8.25 -8.08
CA ILE A 169 -12.06 8.78 -7.25
C ILE A 169 -11.41 9.98 -7.94
N GLY A 170 -11.25 9.90 -9.27
CA GLY A 170 -10.68 10.97 -10.08
C GLY A 170 -11.38 12.33 -9.93
N GLN A 171 -12.71 12.38 -9.79
CA GLN A 171 -13.44 13.65 -9.63
C GLN A 171 -13.18 14.35 -8.29
N LYS A 172 -13.12 13.60 -7.17
CA LYS A 172 -12.83 14.18 -5.85
C LYS A 172 -11.40 14.73 -5.79
N ILE A 173 -10.46 14.01 -6.38
CA ILE A 173 -9.06 14.43 -6.42
C ILE A 173 -8.88 15.61 -7.37
N LYS A 174 -9.54 15.61 -8.54
CA LYS A 174 -9.57 16.76 -9.46
C LYS A 174 -10.02 18.03 -8.73
N GLN A 175 -11.13 17.97 -8.00
CA GLN A 175 -11.62 19.12 -7.23
C GLN A 175 -10.58 19.58 -6.23
N SER A 176 -9.97 18.69 -5.47
CA SER A 176 -8.93 19.03 -4.51
C SER A 176 -7.67 19.60 -5.17
N ILE A 177 -7.30 19.14 -6.35
CA ILE A 177 -6.19 19.70 -7.16
C ILE A 177 -6.55 21.10 -7.63
N GLU A 178 -7.75 21.33 -8.17
CA GLU A 178 -8.20 22.67 -8.57
C GLU A 178 -8.24 23.64 -7.37
N GLU A 179 -8.62 23.15 -6.19
CA GLU A 179 -8.63 23.94 -4.94
C GLU A 179 -7.22 24.35 -4.52
N ILE A 180 -6.24 23.44 -4.51
CA ILE A 180 -4.84 23.76 -4.15
C ILE A 180 -4.21 24.73 -5.16
N LEU A 181 -4.56 24.63 -6.43
CA LEU A 181 -4.08 25.49 -7.49
C LEU A 181 -4.80 26.84 -7.56
N GLY A 182 -5.74 27.13 -6.64
CA GLY A 182 -6.43 28.41 -6.52
C GLY A 182 -7.49 28.67 -7.60
N VAL A 183 -7.90 27.67 -8.37
CA VAL A 183 -8.96 27.78 -9.39
C VAL A 183 -10.28 28.31 -8.83
N PRO A 184 -10.72 27.97 -7.59
CA PRO A 184 -11.94 28.52 -6.99
C PRO A 184 -11.99 30.05 -6.89
N ILE A 185 -10.85 30.72 -6.77
CA ILE A 185 -10.79 32.17 -6.72
C ILE A 185 -11.36 32.79 -8.00
N LEU A 186 -10.94 32.27 -9.15
CA LEU A 186 -11.44 32.72 -10.45
C LEU A 186 -12.87 32.24 -10.72
N SER A 187 -13.21 31.03 -10.30
CA SER A 187 -14.58 30.51 -10.42
C SER A 187 -15.58 31.31 -9.61
N ASN A 188 -15.25 31.72 -8.39
CA ASN A 188 -16.07 32.57 -7.55
C ASN A 188 -16.18 34.00 -8.16
N ALA A 189 -15.06 34.56 -8.64
CA ALA A 189 -15.09 35.87 -9.32
C ALA A 189 -15.99 35.80 -10.58
N LEU A 190 -15.98 34.71 -11.31
CA LEU A 190 -16.89 34.50 -12.44
C LEU A 190 -18.36 34.45 -12.00
N ALA A 191 -18.66 33.73 -10.90
CA ALA A 191 -20.02 33.69 -10.34
C ALA A 191 -20.53 35.03 -9.89
N ASP A 192 -19.71 35.79 -9.19
CA ASP A 192 -20.02 37.17 -8.73
C ASP A 192 -20.25 38.09 -9.93
N THR A 193 -19.37 38.02 -10.92
CA THR A 193 -19.49 38.84 -12.14
C THR A 193 -20.75 38.49 -12.94
N ARG A 194 -21.12 37.20 -12.99
CA ARG A 194 -22.40 36.76 -13.61
C ARG A 194 -23.60 37.35 -12.88
N SER A 195 -23.59 37.35 -11.56
CA SER A 195 -24.67 37.94 -10.75
C SER A 195 -24.79 39.46 -10.98
N ILE A 196 -23.69 40.20 -11.01
CA ILE A 196 -23.66 41.64 -11.27
C ILE A 196 -24.08 41.92 -12.72
N SER A 197 -23.62 41.13 -13.69
CA SER A 197 -24.05 41.28 -15.10
C SER A 197 -25.57 41.10 -15.23
N SER A 198 -26.13 40.05 -14.62
CA SER A 198 -27.57 39.81 -14.62
C SER A 198 -28.36 40.94 -14.00
N PHE A 199 -27.89 41.55 -12.90
CA PHE A 199 -28.52 42.70 -12.28
C PHE A 199 -28.61 43.90 -13.24
N TYR A 200 -27.51 44.31 -13.87
CA TYR A 200 -27.52 45.45 -14.81
C TYR A 200 -28.26 45.13 -16.12
N GLU A 201 -28.29 43.88 -16.56
CA GLU A 201 -29.07 43.44 -17.70
C GLU A 201 -30.57 43.59 -17.46
N ASN A 202 -31.03 43.18 -16.26
CA ASN A 202 -32.41 43.33 -15.87
C ASN A 202 -32.83 44.80 -15.74
N ASP A 203 -31.96 45.65 -15.21
CA ASP A 203 -32.24 47.09 -15.13
C ASP A 203 -32.24 47.79 -16.50
N LEU A 204 -31.35 47.35 -17.42
CA LEU A 204 -31.39 47.82 -18.80
C LEU A 204 -32.69 47.40 -19.52
N ALA A 205 -33.14 46.16 -19.30
CA ALA A 205 -34.40 45.70 -19.84
C ALA A 205 -35.59 46.51 -19.33
N LYS A 206 -35.63 46.87 -18.02
CA LYS A 206 -36.66 47.73 -17.43
C LYS A 206 -36.61 49.15 -18.00
N ALA A 207 -35.42 49.71 -18.18
CA ALA A 207 -35.27 51.04 -18.79
C ALA A 207 -35.69 51.01 -20.27
N ALA A 208 -35.37 49.96 -21.03
CA ALA A 208 -35.82 49.78 -22.42
C ALA A 208 -37.34 49.70 -22.56
N GLN A 209 -38.05 49.10 -21.59
CA GLN A 209 -39.54 49.05 -21.59
C GLN A 209 -40.19 50.45 -21.47
N LYS A 210 -39.54 51.42 -20.85
CA LYS A 210 -40.02 52.78 -20.69
C LYS A 210 -39.80 53.63 -21.93
N ASN A 211 -38.88 53.24 -22.81
CA ASN A 211 -38.58 54.00 -24.04
C ASN A 211 -39.47 53.52 -25.20
N ALA A 212 -40.18 54.46 -25.85
CA ALA A 212 -41.14 54.14 -26.90
C ALA A 212 -40.55 53.36 -28.10
N ASP A 213 -39.29 53.66 -28.47
CA ASP A 213 -38.58 53.06 -29.59
C ASP A 213 -38.07 51.63 -29.31
N HIS A 214 -37.92 51.26 -28.04
CA HIS A 214 -37.33 50.00 -27.61
C HIS A 214 -38.27 49.12 -26.77
N LYS A 215 -39.52 49.56 -26.53
CA LYS A 215 -40.47 48.90 -25.65
C LYS A 215 -40.70 47.42 -25.98
N ALA A 216 -40.94 47.08 -27.21
CA ALA A 216 -41.16 45.70 -27.65
C ALA A 216 -39.95 44.81 -27.42
N LEU A 217 -38.76 45.38 -27.61
CA LEU A 217 -37.47 44.66 -27.43
C LEU A 217 -37.15 44.46 -25.95
N GLY A 218 -37.45 45.50 -25.11
CA GLY A 218 -37.32 45.43 -23.66
C GLY A 218 -38.27 44.40 -23.03
N GLU A 219 -39.50 44.32 -23.51
CA GLU A 219 -40.48 43.31 -23.08
C GLU A 219 -40.07 41.88 -23.50
N ALA A 220 -39.51 41.72 -24.71
CA ALA A 220 -39.00 40.45 -25.16
C ALA A 220 -37.75 40.00 -24.30
N LEU A 221 -36.84 40.93 -24.03
CA LEU A 221 -35.69 40.65 -23.20
C LEU A 221 -36.09 40.30 -21.75
N ALA A 222 -37.08 40.99 -21.19
CA ALA A 222 -37.57 40.69 -19.84
C ALA A 222 -38.21 39.30 -19.77
N ARG A 223 -38.96 38.90 -20.81
CA ARG A 223 -39.55 37.54 -20.91
C ARG A 223 -38.46 36.46 -20.99
N GLU A 224 -37.47 36.68 -21.84
CA GLU A 224 -36.37 35.69 -21.99
C GLU A 224 -35.51 35.60 -20.70
N ASN A 225 -35.23 36.71 -20.03
CA ASN A 225 -34.52 36.69 -18.74
C ASN A 225 -35.31 35.95 -17.66
N SER A 226 -36.65 36.15 -17.56
CA SER A 226 -37.50 35.41 -16.63
C SER A 226 -37.56 33.93 -16.96
N LYS A 227 -37.61 33.60 -18.26
CA LYS A 227 -37.53 32.18 -18.72
C LYS A 227 -36.17 31.59 -18.32
N LEU A 228 -35.07 32.29 -18.55
CA LEU A 228 -33.73 31.83 -18.21
C LEU A 228 -33.54 31.61 -16.69
N GLU A 229 -34.08 32.51 -15.84
CA GLU A 229 -34.08 32.28 -14.39
C GLU A 229 -34.83 31.02 -13.98
N THR A 230 -36.00 30.77 -14.59
CA THR A 230 -36.80 29.58 -14.33
C THR A 230 -36.04 28.30 -14.78
N LEU A 231 -35.42 28.32 -15.96
CA LEU A 231 -34.64 27.21 -16.48
C LEU A 231 -33.41 26.94 -15.58
N LYS A 232 -32.71 27.99 -15.14
CA LYS A 232 -31.55 27.84 -14.22
C LYS A 232 -31.95 27.32 -12.85
N SER A 233 -33.09 27.74 -12.31
CA SER A 233 -33.64 27.16 -11.07
C SER A 233 -33.93 25.68 -11.24
N SER A 234 -34.61 25.30 -12.35
CA SER A 234 -34.90 23.88 -12.66
C SER A 234 -33.61 23.06 -12.86
N MET A 235 -32.57 23.65 -13.44
CA MET A 235 -31.27 23.02 -13.58
C MET A 235 -30.62 22.74 -12.21
N LEU A 236 -30.67 23.67 -11.27
CA LEU A 236 -30.16 23.48 -9.91
C LEU A 236 -30.87 22.31 -9.22
N ASP A 237 -32.19 22.23 -9.36
CA ASP A 237 -32.99 21.14 -8.79
C ASP A 237 -32.61 19.78 -9.37
N LEU A 238 -32.39 19.70 -10.70
CA LEU A 238 -31.97 18.46 -11.35
C LEU A 238 -30.52 18.09 -10.96
N VAL A 239 -29.62 19.06 -10.87
CA VAL A 239 -28.23 18.81 -10.40
C VAL A 239 -28.21 18.31 -8.96
N ALA A 240 -29.06 18.88 -8.08
CA ALA A 240 -29.20 18.40 -6.71
C ALA A 240 -29.70 16.95 -6.67
N LYS A 241 -30.73 16.61 -7.46
CA LYS A 241 -31.23 15.21 -7.60
C LYS A 241 -30.17 14.27 -8.17
N ARG A 242 -29.42 14.69 -9.19
CA ARG A 242 -28.30 13.92 -9.73
C ARG A 242 -27.28 13.59 -8.65
N ASN A 243 -26.87 14.58 -7.87
CA ASN A 243 -25.90 14.39 -6.81
C ASN A 243 -26.42 13.45 -5.71
N GLN A 244 -27.70 13.56 -5.36
CA GLN A 244 -28.35 12.66 -4.42
C GLN A 244 -28.36 11.22 -4.96
N TYR A 245 -28.85 11.00 -6.18
CA TYR A 245 -28.90 9.65 -6.76
C TYR A 245 -27.52 9.05 -6.99
N THR A 246 -26.51 9.88 -7.26
CA THR A 246 -25.12 9.42 -7.35
C THR A 246 -24.59 8.96 -5.98
N ALA A 247 -24.90 9.70 -4.91
CA ALA A 247 -24.55 9.30 -3.55
C ALA A 247 -25.29 8.01 -3.14
N ASP A 248 -26.60 7.95 -3.39
CA ASP A 248 -27.41 6.76 -3.10
C ASP A 248 -26.87 5.52 -3.83
N LEU A 249 -26.45 5.66 -5.11
CA LEU A 249 -25.82 4.57 -5.87
C LEU A 249 -24.50 4.13 -5.25
N GLN A 250 -23.65 5.06 -4.83
CA GLN A 250 -22.39 4.72 -4.17
C GLN A 250 -22.62 3.95 -2.86
N ASP A 251 -23.62 4.36 -2.08
CA ASP A 251 -23.97 3.67 -0.83
C ASP A 251 -24.52 2.26 -1.11
N TRP A 252 -25.37 2.10 -2.14
CA TRP A 252 -25.90 0.79 -2.54
C TRP A 252 -24.79 -0.11 -3.15
N GLU A 253 -23.86 0.44 -3.93
CA GLU A 253 -22.73 -0.31 -4.47
C GLU A 253 -21.75 -0.74 -3.36
N ALA A 254 -21.49 0.14 -2.39
CA ALA A 254 -20.69 -0.21 -1.22
C ALA A 254 -21.35 -1.31 -0.37
N ALA A 255 -22.69 -1.24 -0.21
CA ALA A 255 -23.47 -2.29 0.45
C ALA A 255 -23.41 -3.61 -0.34
N ARG A 256 -23.47 -3.55 -1.68
CA ARG A 256 -23.32 -4.73 -2.56
C ARG A 256 -21.91 -5.32 -2.47
N ALA A 257 -20.87 -4.49 -2.43
CA ALA A 257 -19.48 -4.95 -2.30
C ALA A 257 -19.22 -5.67 -0.97
N LYS A 258 -19.89 -5.26 0.12
CA LYS A 258 -19.87 -6.02 1.39
C LYS A 258 -20.44 -7.44 1.22
N ASN A 259 -21.41 -7.61 0.31
CA ASN A 259 -22.05 -8.90 0.03
C ASN A 259 -21.26 -9.78 -0.94
N GLU A 260 -20.48 -9.21 -1.84
CA GLU A 260 -19.52 -9.94 -2.68
C GLU A 260 -18.43 -10.61 -1.82
N ARG A 261 -18.17 -10.06 -0.65
CA ARG A 261 -17.34 -10.67 0.40
C ARG A 261 -17.88 -12.01 0.89
N ILE A 262 -19.22 -12.16 1.00
CA ILE A 262 -19.84 -13.45 1.42
C ILE A 262 -19.61 -14.53 0.37
N LYS A 263 -19.70 -14.19 -0.91
CA LYS A 263 -19.39 -15.13 -1.99
C LYS A 263 -17.93 -15.58 -1.92
N GLN A 264 -17.00 -14.66 -1.71
CA GLN A 264 -15.59 -14.98 -1.51
C GLN A 264 -15.39 -15.88 -0.28
N LEU A 265 -16.08 -15.61 0.84
CA LEU A 265 -16.00 -16.44 2.04
C LEU A 265 -16.51 -17.87 1.80
N ILE A 266 -17.56 -18.05 0.99
CA ILE A 266 -18.09 -19.36 0.61
C ILE A 266 -17.07 -20.12 -0.27
N ASP A 267 -16.48 -19.45 -1.24
CA ASP A 267 -15.45 -20.01 -2.11
C ASP A 267 -14.21 -20.42 -1.29
N ASP A 268 -13.78 -19.58 -0.35
CA ASP A 268 -12.67 -19.85 0.57
C ASP A 268 -12.94 -21.06 1.48
N ILE A 269 -14.18 -21.24 1.95
CA ILE A 269 -14.59 -22.44 2.71
C ILE A 269 -14.49 -23.68 1.83
N SER A 270 -14.98 -23.60 0.59
CA SER A 270 -14.93 -24.74 -0.35
C SER A 270 -13.50 -25.17 -0.63
N ILE A 271 -12.58 -24.25 -0.80
CA ILE A 271 -11.14 -24.50 -0.99
C ILE A 271 -10.57 -25.18 0.27
N ALA A 272 -10.82 -24.61 1.45
CA ALA A 272 -10.32 -25.15 2.71
C ALA A 272 -10.89 -26.57 3.03
N GLU A 273 -12.15 -26.85 2.67
CA GLU A 273 -12.75 -28.20 2.78
C GLU A 273 -12.09 -29.20 1.82
N ALA A 274 -11.76 -28.77 0.60
CA ALA A 274 -11.04 -29.61 -0.37
C ALA A 274 -9.61 -29.95 0.11
N ASP A 275 -8.87 -28.95 0.60
CA ASP A 275 -7.52 -29.11 1.14
C ASP A 275 -7.52 -30.06 2.36
N LYS A 276 -8.45 -29.88 3.29
CA LYS A 276 -8.65 -30.78 4.43
C LYS A 276 -8.87 -32.22 3.98
N LYS A 277 -9.79 -32.43 3.02
CA LYS A 277 -10.11 -33.75 2.51
C LYS A 277 -8.90 -34.43 1.84
N LYS A 278 -8.11 -33.64 1.11
CA LYS A 278 -6.87 -34.12 0.48
C LYS A 278 -5.82 -34.52 1.52
N ALA A 279 -5.64 -33.74 2.57
CA ALA A 279 -4.73 -34.07 3.67
C ALA A 279 -5.19 -35.34 4.43
N GLU A 280 -6.49 -35.42 4.74
CA GLU A 280 -7.06 -36.64 5.40
C GLU A 280 -6.87 -37.91 4.54
N ALA A 281 -7.06 -37.83 3.21
CA ALA A 281 -6.80 -38.93 2.31
C ALA A 281 -5.32 -39.31 2.28
N SER A 282 -4.41 -38.34 2.28
CA SER A 282 -2.96 -38.58 2.32
C SER A 282 -2.53 -39.22 3.65
N ILE A 283 -3.12 -38.85 4.77
CA ILE A 283 -2.89 -39.51 6.07
C ILE A 283 -3.29 -40.99 6.00
N LEU A 284 -4.46 -41.28 5.42
CA LEU A 284 -4.95 -42.66 5.30
C LEU A 284 -4.01 -43.49 4.45
N GLU A 285 -3.57 -43.00 3.30
CA GLU A 285 -2.63 -43.67 2.41
C GLU A 285 -1.30 -44.00 3.14
N LYS A 286 -0.75 -42.97 3.84
CA LYS A 286 0.51 -43.16 4.57
C LYS A 286 0.38 -44.17 5.71
N ARG A 287 -0.72 -44.15 6.44
CA ARG A 287 -1.02 -45.16 7.48
C ARG A 287 -1.12 -46.59 6.90
N GLN A 288 -1.72 -46.72 5.72
CA GLN A 288 -1.80 -47.98 5.03
C GLN A 288 -0.39 -48.52 4.64
N LYS A 289 0.48 -47.61 4.14
CA LYS A 289 1.88 -47.92 3.86
C LYS A 289 2.64 -48.38 5.13
N ILE A 290 2.43 -47.70 6.26
CA ILE A 290 3.01 -48.10 7.53
C ILE A 290 2.54 -49.51 7.92
N CYS A 291 1.25 -49.84 7.75
CA CYS A 291 0.74 -51.21 7.97
C CYS A 291 1.40 -52.24 7.08
N GLU A 292 1.63 -51.94 5.80
CA GLU A 292 2.33 -52.84 4.87
C GLU A 292 3.79 -53.07 5.32
N PHE A 293 4.50 -51.99 5.68
CA PHE A 293 5.88 -52.07 6.17
C PHE A 293 5.99 -52.75 7.55
N SER A 294 4.97 -52.68 8.38
CA SER A 294 4.99 -53.31 9.71
C SER A 294 5.10 -54.81 9.67
N GLY A 295 4.68 -55.48 8.57
CA GLY A 295 4.89 -56.89 8.29
C GLY A 295 6.37 -57.30 8.24
N ASP A 296 7.25 -56.37 7.88
CA ASP A 296 8.70 -56.59 7.80
C ASP A 296 9.48 -56.00 9.01
N ALA A 297 8.80 -55.48 10.02
CA ALA A 297 9.42 -54.86 11.19
C ALA A 297 10.36 -55.80 11.99
N TRP A 298 10.10 -57.11 11.97
CA TRP A 298 10.97 -58.11 12.57
C TRP A 298 12.39 -58.12 11.93
N ARG A 299 12.49 -57.80 10.64
CA ARG A 299 13.77 -57.66 9.93
C ARG A 299 14.60 -56.51 10.47
N ALA A 300 13.96 -55.36 10.71
CA ALA A 300 14.61 -54.22 11.32
C ALA A 300 15.11 -54.51 12.74
N ALA A 301 14.32 -55.23 13.54
CA ALA A 301 14.70 -55.60 14.91
C ALA A 301 15.91 -56.55 14.95
N LEU A 302 16.09 -57.41 13.92
CA LEU A 302 17.21 -58.32 13.82
C LEU A 302 18.43 -57.75 13.06
N SER A 303 18.29 -56.61 12.39
CA SER A 303 19.28 -56.10 11.44
C SER A 303 20.67 -55.88 12.06
N GLU A 304 20.78 -55.40 13.28
CA GLU A 304 22.04 -55.17 13.95
C GLU A 304 22.76 -56.47 14.35
N THR A 305 21.99 -57.42 14.82
CA THR A 305 22.49 -58.76 15.13
C THR A 305 22.95 -59.48 13.86
N VAL A 306 22.14 -59.40 12.79
CA VAL A 306 22.47 -59.99 11.49
C VAL A 306 23.69 -59.33 10.85
N LYS A 307 23.90 -58.03 10.99
CA LYS A 307 25.12 -57.32 10.53
C LYS A 307 26.37 -57.88 11.19
N LYS A 308 26.37 -58.09 12.50
CA LYS A 308 27.51 -58.68 13.22
C LYS A 308 27.81 -60.09 12.74
N ILE A 309 26.77 -60.95 12.56
CA ILE A 309 26.93 -62.29 12.01
C ILE A 309 27.48 -62.23 10.58
N LEU A 310 27.02 -61.30 9.75
CA LEU A 310 27.55 -61.12 8.39
C LEU A 310 29.01 -60.69 8.38
N GLU A 311 29.43 -59.79 9.30
CA GLU A 311 30.84 -59.40 9.45
C GLU A 311 31.71 -60.65 9.80
N ASP A 312 31.29 -61.41 10.79
CA ASP A 312 32.02 -62.65 11.22
C ASP A 312 32.10 -63.65 10.07
N LEU A 313 30.98 -63.92 9.40
CA LEU A 313 30.94 -64.80 8.25
C LEU A 313 31.76 -64.33 7.06
N THR A 314 31.77 -63.05 6.83
CA THR A 314 32.55 -62.40 5.75
C THR A 314 34.04 -62.55 6.05
N GLN A 315 34.43 -62.32 7.29
CA GLN A 315 35.81 -62.49 7.73
C GLN A 315 36.26 -64.00 7.55
N GLU A 316 35.45 -64.92 8.04
CA GLU A 316 35.74 -66.38 7.89
C GLU A 316 35.84 -66.72 6.40
N LYS A 317 34.94 -66.24 5.54
CA LYS A 317 34.99 -66.45 4.08
C LYS A 317 36.31 -65.94 3.48
N VAL A 318 36.73 -64.75 3.83
CA VAL A 318 37.98 -64.12 3.31
C VAL A 318 39.18 -64.96 3.70
N GLU A 319 39.23 -65.48 4.94
CA GLU A 319 40.33 -66.35 5.41
C GLU A 319 40.38 -67.62 4.64
N LEU A 320 39.23 -68.31 4.47
CA LEU A 320 39.17 -69.60 3.73
C LEU A 320 39.49 -69.45 2.23
N GLU A 321 38.98 -68.36 1.60
CA GLU A 321 39.29 -68.02 0.20
C GLU A 321 40.76 -67.64 0.02
N ALA A 322 41.36 -66.96 0.93
CA ALA A 322 42.77 -66.60 0.90
C ALA A 322 43.64 -67.92 1.03
N LYS A 323 43.26 -68.80 1.94
CA LYS A 323 43.92 -70.10 2.10
C LYS A 323 43.82 -70.93 0.81
N ARG A 324 42.63 -70.95 0.15
CA ARG A 324 42.44 -71.66 -1.14
C ARG A 324 43.30 -71.06 -2.24
N GLN A 325 43.33 -69.72 -2.39
CA GLN A 325 44.14 -69.08 -3.41
C GLN A 325 45.63 -69.28 -3.23
N ARG A 326 46.13 -69.27 -1.97
CA ARG A 326 47.53 -69.57 -1.69
C ARG A 326 47.87 -70.94 -2.11
N TYR A 327 47.01 -71.93 -1.79
CA TYR A 327 47.21 -73.33 -2.21
C TYR A 327 47.18 -73.49 -3.73
N GLU A 328 46.21 -72.97 -4.42
CA GLU A 328 46.11 -73.03 -5.88
C GLU A 328 47.31 -72.33 -6.57
N GLY A 329 47.78 -71.21 -6.03
CA GLY A 329 49.00 -70.53 -6.49
C GLY A 329 50.25 -71.42 -6.30
N ALA A 330 50.43 -71.98 -5.10
CA ALA A 330 51.53 -72.89 -4.80
C ALA A 330 51.51 -74.17 -5.64
N ARG A 331 50.33 -74.73 -5.89
CA ARG A 331 50.17 -75.91 -6.75
C ARG A 331 50.64 -75.61 -8.19
N LYS A 332 50.22 -74.49 -8.80
CA LYS A 332 50.65 -74.08 -10.13
C LYS A 332 52.18 -73.89 -10.20
N MET A 333 52.75 -73.29 -9.15
CA MET A 333 54.17 -73.05 -9.05
C MET A 333 54.92 -74.40 -8.92
N LEU A 334 54.40 -75.36 -8.11
CA LEU A 334 54.93 -76.68 -7.96
C LEU A 334 54.89 -77.49 -9.29
N GLU A 335 53.78 -77.43 -10.04
CA GLU A 335 53.63 -78.01 -11.36
C GLU A 335 54.72 -77.45 -12.33
N SER A 336 54.94 -76.15 -12.34
CA SER A 336 55.94 -75.54 -13.19
C SER A 336 57.39 -75.96 -12.78
N MET A 337 57.66 -76.00 -11.47
CA MET A 337 58.98 -76.38 -10.97
C MET A 337 59.24 -77.84 -11.25
N ARG A 338 58.28 -78.78 -11.06
CA ARG A 338 58.40 -80.20 -11.41
C ARG A 338 58.61 -80.38 -12.89
N ALA A 339 57.86 -79.63 -13.76
CA ALA A 339 58.07 -79.69 -15.21
C ALA A 339 59.49 -79.24 -15.60
N SER A 340 60.04 -78.23 -14.92
CA SER A 340 61.41 -77.79 -15.14
C SER A 340 62.46 -78.85 -14.76
N LEU A 341 62.23 -79.53 -13.64
CA LEU A 341 63.11 -80.68 -13.25
C LEU A 341 63.06 -81.84 -14.21
N LEU A 342 61.88 -82.19 -14.72
CA LEU A 342 61.71 -83.30 -15.66
C LEU A 342 62.33 -83.04 -17.04
N SER A 343 62.24 -81.82 -17.52
CA SER A 343 62.84 -81.38 -18.82
C SER A 343 64.33 -81.01 -18.75
N GLY A 344 64.85 -80.87 -17.56
CA GLY A 344 66.25 -80.39 -17.38
C GLY A 344 66.49 -78.99 -17.83
N SER A 345 65.33 -78.16 -18.08
CA SER A 345 65.36 -76.79 -18.54
C SER A 345 64.31 -76.00 -17.82
N CYS A 346 64.54 -74.70 -17.58
CA CYS A 346 63.58 -73.82 -16.95
C CYS A 346 62.31 -73.73 -17.79
N SER A 347 61.16 -74.02 -17.22
CA SER A 347 59.83 -73.88 -17.91
C SER A 347 59.45 -72.52 -18.36
N LEU A 348 60.10 -71.43 -17.83
CA LEU A 348 59.82 -70.06 -18.19
C LEU A 348 60.79 -69.44 -19.23
N CYS A 349 62.14 -69.74 -19.08
CA CYS A 349 63.14 -69.13 -19.97
C CYS A 349 63.90 -70.15 -20.83
N HIS A 350 63.55 -71.43 -20.71
CA HIS A 350 64.09 -72.56 -21.45
C HIS A 350 65.62 -72.76 -21.33
N ALA A 351 66.30 -72.12 -20.41
CA ALA A 351 67.71 -72.29 -20.09
C ALA A 351 67.92 -73.63 -19.41
N THR A 352 69.02 -74.32 -19.77
CA THR A 352 69.42 -75.62 -19.12
C THR A 352 69.75 -75.41 -17.65
N LEU A 353 69.27 -76.25 -16.78
CA LEU A 353 69.45 -76.18 -15.33
C LEU A 353 70.82 -76.74 -14.94
N ALA A 354 71.64 -75.96 -14.22
CA ALA A 354 72.87 -76.42 -13.59
C ALA A 354 72.57 -77.25 -12.35
N ALA A 355 73.51 -78.14 -11.94
CA ALA A 355 73.31 -79.13 -10.85
C ALA A 355 72.97 -78.45 -9.51
N ASP A 356 73.55 -77.29 -9.20
CA ASP A 356 73.27 -76.52 -8.01
C ASP A 356 71.86 -75.94 -7.99
N LYS A 357 71.36 -75.50 -9.16
CA LYS A 357 69.99 -75.03 -9.31
C LYS A 357 68.92 -76.16 -9.21
N ILE A 358 69.28 -77.34 -9.61
CA ILE A 358 68.36 -78.52 -9.47
C ILE A 358 68.15 -78.85 -7.98
N GLU A 359 69.20 -78.79 -7.15
CA GLU A 359 69.06 -78.98 -5.67
C GLU A 359 68.30 -77.87 -5.00
N GLU A 360 68.51 -76.60 -5.46
CA GLU A 360 67.74 -75.42 -4.96
C GLU A 360 66.24 -75.53 -5.26
N ILE A 361 65.86 -75.90 -6.48
CA ILE A 361 64.47 -76.17 -6.89
C ILE A 361 63.82 -77.29 -6.10
N LYS A 362 64.57 -78.38 -5.82
CA LYS A 362 64.06 -79.47 -5.01
C LYS A 362 63.78 -79.04 -3.56
N ALA A 363 64.69 -78.29 -2.97
CA ALA A 363 64.47 -77.71 -1.63
C ALA A 363 63.25 -76.78 -1.59
N GLN A 364 63.08 -75.92 -2.62
CA GLN A 364 61.91 -75.02 -2.73
C GLN A 364 60.57 -75.81 -2.91
N ILE A 365 60.57 -76.90 -3.70
CA ILE A 365 59.44 -77.78 -3.82
C ILE A 365 59.05 -78.38 -2.46
N SER A 366 60.00 -78.90 -1.71
CA SER A 366 59.73 -79.48 -0.40
C SER A 366 59.19 -78.50 0.59
N LEU A 367 59.72 -77.26 0.54
CA LEU A 367 59.20 -76.13 1.38
C LEU A 367 57.77 -75.72 1.03
N LEU A 368 57.47 -75.55 -0.28
CA LEU A 368 56.15 -75.23 -0.75
C LEU A 368 55.12 -76.31 -0.47
N GLU A 369 55.49 -77.58 -0.52
CA GLU A 369 54.63 -78.70 -0.16
C GLU A 369 54.33 -78.85 1.32
N THR A 370 55.23 -78.37 2.19
CA THR A 370 55.04 -78.44 3.64
C THR A 370 54.25 -77.20 4.15
N GLU A 371 54.46 -76.05 3.53
CA GLU A 371 53.81 -74.78 3.97
C GLU A 371 52.42 -74.66 3.40
N ASN A 372 52.05 -75.29 2.30
CA ASN A 372 50.74 -75.09 1.65
C ASN A 372 49.94 -76.43 1.66
N THR A 373 49.03 -76.51 2.61
CA THR A 373 48.09 -77.63 2.69
C THR A 373 46.77 -77.29 1.95
N PRO A 374 46.16 -78.24 1.23
CA PRO A 374 44.87 -78.04 0.62
C PRO A 374 43.80 -77.78 1.69
N LEU A 375 42.76 -77.10 1.32
CA LEU A 375 41.60 -77.04 2.20
C LEU A 375 41.04 -78.42 2.42
N SER A 376 40.71 -78.75 3.65
CA SER A 376 40.02 -79.96 3.99
C SER A 376 38.63 -80.02 3.34
N SER A 377 38.08 -81.25 3.18
CA SER A 377 36.71 -81.39 2.68
C SER A 377 35.68 -80.66 3.51
N ASP A 378 35.93 -80.57 4.82
CA ASP A 378 35.03 -79.83 5.74
C ASP A 378 35.17 -78.34 5.63
N GLU A 379 36.42 -77.79 5.40
CA GLU A 379 36.60 -76.35 5.14
C GLU A 379 35.98 -75.92 3.80
N LEU A 380 36.02 -76.74 2.75
CA LEU A 380 35.35 -76.52 1.47
C LEU A 380 33.83 -76.46 1.64
N LYS A 381 33.25 -77.43 2.34
CA LYS A 381 31.83 -77.44 2.67
C LYS A 381 31.43 -76.23 3.49
N ARG A 382 32.26 -75.83 4.47
CA ARG A 382 32.01 -74.65 5.31
C ARG A 382 32.00 -73.39 4.47
N LEU A 383 32.93 -73.24 3.52
CA LEU A 383 32.96 -72.09 2.61
C LEU A 383 31.69 -72.01 1.76
N ASP A 384 31.18 -73.08 1.26
CA ASP A 384 29.92 -73.10 0.47
C ASP A 384 28.70 -72.80 1.35
N VAL A 385 28.67 -73.26 2.59
CA VAL A 385 27.64 -72.99 3.57
C VAL A 385 27.69 -71.48 3.92
N ILE A 386 28.86 -70.92 4.21
CA ILE A 386 29.02 -69.45 4.50
C ILE A 386 28.52 -68.64 3.34
N LYS A 387 28.85 -68.95 2.10
CA LYS A 387 28.35 -68.26 0.93
C LYS A 387 26.82 -68.19 0.86
N ALA A 388 26.20 -69.33 1.10
CA ALA A 388 24.73 -69.44 1.11
C ALA A 388 24.09 -68.74 2.27
N GLU A 389 24.73 -68.77 3.45
CA GLU A 389 24.26 -67.97 4.64
C GLU A 389 24.36 -66.48 4.44
N ILE A 390 25.48 -65.94 3.90
CA ILE A 390 25.66 -64.56 3.57
C ILE A 390 24.57 -64.04 2.63
N VAL A 391 24.22 -64.80 1.59
CA VAL A 391 23.14 -64.41 0.66
C VAL A 391 21.82 -64.30 1.38
N LYS A 392 21.45 -65.30 2.19
CA LYS A 392 20.17 -65.25 2.95
C LYS A 392 20.13 -64.17 3.98
N LEU A 393 21.22 -63.85 4.69
CA LEU A 393 21.30 -62.89 5.70
C LEU A 393 21.28 -61.45 5.09
N ASN A 394 21.85 -61.28 3.91
CA ASN A 394 21.78 -60.00 3.19
C ASN A 394 20.35 -59.65 2.79
N GLU A 395 19.47 -60.60 2.49
CA GLU A 395 18.06 -60.34 2.23
C GLU A 395 17.33 -59.75 3.42
N ILE A 396 17.81 -60.03 4.65
CA ILE A 396 17.24 -59.46 5.88
C ILE A 396 17.70 -58.02 6.09
N VAL A 397 18.95 -57.70 5.78
CA VAL A 397 19.58 -56.38 6.09
C VAL A 397 19.27 -55.32 5.06
N THR A 398 18.89 -55.67 3.83
CA THR A 398 18.69 -54.72 2.71
C THR A 398 17.44 -53.85 2.83
N VAL A 399 16.52 -54.10 3.77
CA VAL A 399 15.28 -53.34 3.92
C VAL A 399 15.36 -52.42 5.13
N ASN A 400 15.57 -51.10 4.89
CA ASN A 400 15.58 -50.09 5.95
C ASN A 400 14.14 -49.65 6.29
N VAL A 401 13.37 -50.55 6.88
CA VAL A 401 11.96 -50.33 7.21
C VAL A 401 11.78 -49.28 8.29
N THR A 402 12.70 -49.16 9.23
CA THR A 402 12.60 -48.26 10.38
C THR A 402 12.63 -46.81 9.96
N ASP A 403 13.61 -46.40 9.15
CA ASP A 403 13.72 -44.99 8.71
C ASP A 403 12.54 -44.58 7.82
N THR A 404 12.03 -45.54 7.01
CA THR A 404 10.84 -45.31 6.17
C THR A 404 9.59 -45.10 7.00
N ILE A 405 9.39 -45.86 8.08
CA ILE A 405 8.26 -45.73 8.99
C ILE A 405 8.36 -44.36 9.73
N ILE A 406 9.51 -44.01 10.28
CA ILE A 406 9.73 -42.72 10.96
C ILE A 406 9.42 -41.54 10.01
N LEU A 407 9.91 -41.57 8.78
CA LEU A 407 9.64 -40.56 7.78
C LEU A 407 8.14 -40.44 7.47
N LEU A 408 7.44 -41.57 7.37
CA LEU A 408 5.98 -41.54 7.14
C LEU A 408 5.22 -41.05 8.34
N GLU A 409 5.66 -41.35 9.57
CA GLU A 409 5.07 -40.83 10.80
C GLU A 409 5.26 -39.31 10.93
N ASP A 410 6.44 -38.78 10.64
CA ASP A 410 6.71 -37.33 10.63
C ASP A 410 5.82 -36.62 9.61
N GLN A 411 5.69 -37.17 8.40
CA GLN A 411 4.79 -36.62 7.39
C GLN A 411 3.31 -36.67 7.79
N ILE A 412 2.90 -37.68 8.55
CA ILE A 412 1.53 -37.75 9.10
C ILE A 412 1.32 -36.68 10.15
N LEU A 413 2.31 -36.42 11.00
CA LEU A 413 2.23 -35.35 12.00
C LEU A 413 2.07 -33.97 11.37
N GLU A 414 2.84 -33.67 10.32
CA GLU A 414 2.67 -32.41 9.54
C GLU A 414 1.26 -32.32 8.96
N LEU A 415 0.76 -33.35 8.30
CA LEU A 415 -0.58 -33.38 7.72
C LEU A 415 -1.70 -33.26 8.78
N ILE A 416 -1.49 -33.75 9.99
CA ILE A 416 -2.45 -33.59 11.10
C ILE A 416 -2.54 -32.11 11.52
N VAL A 417 -1.43 -31.39 11.52
CA VAL A 417 -1.41 -29.95 11.76
C VAL A 417 -2.18 -29.23 10.64
N ASP A 418 -1.91 -29.55 9.37
CA ASP A 418 -2.61 -28.96 8.23
C ASP A 418 -4.14 -29.17 8.32
N VAL A 419 -4.58 -30.37 8.73
CA VAL A 419 -6.00 -30.68 8.95
C VAL A 419 -6.58 -29.86 10.10
N ALA A 420 -5.82 -29.64 11.18
CA ALA A 420 -6.27 -28.83 12.31
C ALA A 420 -6.42 -27.36 11.92
N ASP A 421 -5.44 -26.82 11.21
CA ASP A 421 -5.44 -25.43 10.71
C ASP A 421 -6.59 -25.22 9.71
N ALA A 422 -6.79 -26.15 8.77
CA ALA A 422 -7.92 -26.10 7.85
C ALA A 422 -9.27 -26.13 8.58
N LYS A 423 -9.42 -26.92 9.63
CA LYS A 423 -10.64 -26.98 10.46
C LYS A 423 -10.88 -25.67 11.19
N GLN A 424 -9.85 -25.07 11.76
CA GLN A 424 -9.96 -23.76 12.42
C GLN A 424 -10.37 -22.69 11.42
N LYS A 425 -9.69 -22.61 10.27
CA LYS A 425 -10.01 -21.66 9.20
C LYS A 425 -11.47 -21.79 8.73
N ILE A 426 -11.97 -23.02 8.54
CA ILE A 426 -13.37 -23.26 8.17
C ILE A 426 -14.32 -22.78 9.27
N ALA A 427 -13.99 -22.98 10.54
CA ALA A 427 -14.82 -22.54 11.66
C ALA A 427 -14.90 -21.01 11.74
N ASP A 428 -13.77 -20.32 11.56
CA ASP A 428 -13.68 -18.85 11.57
C ASP A 428 -14.47 -18.27 10.40
N LEU A 429 -14.29 -18.79 9.18
CA LEU A 429 -15.04 -18.37 7.99
C LEU A 429 -16.56 -18.63 8.12
N LYS A 430 -16.96 -19.73 8.73
CA LYS A 430 -18.39 -20.02 8.99
C LYS A 430 -18.98 -19.06 10.03
N SER A 431 -18.23 -18.73 11.07
CA SER A 431 -18.62 -17.71 12.05
C SER A 431 -18.82 -16.33 11.40
N ASP A 432 -17.92 -15.98 10.47
CA ASP A 432 -18.06 -14.74 9.70
C ASP A 432 -19.33 -14.76 8.84
N ILE A 433 -19.64 -15.85 8.15
CA ILE A 433 -20.89 -15.98 7.37
C ILE A 433 -22.14 -15.92 8.24
N ASP A 434 -22.15 -16.54 9.42
CA ASP A 434 -23.32 -16.54 10.31
C ASP A 434 -23.66 -15.11 10.78
N ASN A 435 -22.67 -14.24 10.92
CA ASN A 435 -22.87 -12.82 11.19
C ASN A 435 -23.55 -12.06 10.02
N TYR A 436 -23.53 -12.62 8.80
CA TYR A 436 -24.10 -12.03 7.59
C TYR A 436 -25.38 -12.71 7.09
N SER A 437 -25.80 -13.85 7.66
CA SER A 437 -26.94 -14.65 7.14
C SER A 437 -28.32 -14.02 7.29
N ALA A 438 -28.48 -12.96 8.09
CA ALA A 438 -29.69 -12.14 8.16
C ALA A 438 -29.95 -11.30 6.89
N GLN A 439 -28.99 -11.23 5.95
CA GLN A 439 -28.93 -10.22 4.88
C GLN A 439 -29.34 -10.70 3.49
N LYS A 440 -29.77 -11.94 3.30
CA LYS A 440 -30.12 -12.43 1.95
C LYS A 440 -31.29 -11.66 1.31
N LYS A 441 -32.27 -11.23 2.11
CA LYS A 441 -33.35 -10.35 1.63
C LYS A 441 -32.86 -8.94 1.33
N GLU A 442 -31.90 -8.47 2.09
CA GLU A 442 -31.27 -7.16 1.92
C GLU A 442 -30.51 -7.05 0.59
N ILE A 443 -29.90 -8.15 0.12
CA ILE A 443 -29.17 -8.20 -1.18
C ILE A 443 -30.13 -8.04 -2.38
N GLU A 444 -31.30 -8.67 -2.33
CA GLU A 444 -32.31 -8.54 -3.38
C GLU A 444 -32.84 -7.10 -3.41
N GLU A 445 -33.08 -6.48 -2.23
CA GLU A 445 -33.49 -5.07 -2.11
C GLU A 445 -32.40 -4.12 -2.61
N ILE A 446 -31.14 -4.34 -2.25
CA ILE A 446 -29.99 -3.52 -2.72
C ILE A 446 -29.89 -3.59 -4.25
N THR A 447 -30.00 -4.77 -4.84
CA THR A 447 -29.90 -4.94 -6.29
C THR A 447 -31.04 -4.21 -7.02
N GLU A 448 -32.27 -4.28 -6.50
CA GLU A 448 -33.38 -3.54 -7.07
C GLU A 448 -33.24 -2.03 -6.86
N ASN A 449 -32.74 -1.57 -5.70
CA ASN A 449 -32.46 -0.17 -5.46
C ASN A 449 -31.39 0.38 -6.42
N ILE A 450 -30.31 -0.35 -6.68
CA ILE A 450 -29.29 0.03 -7.68
C ILE A 450 -29.97 0.18 -9.06
N ARG A 451 -30.81 -0.78 -9.48
CA ARG A 451 -31.47 -0.73 -10.78
C ARG A 451 -32.42 0.48 -10.91
N VAL A 452 -33.21 0.74 -9.88
CA VAL A 452 -34.16 1.86 -9.86
C VAL A 452 -33.43 3.20 -9.83
N THR A 453 -32.42 3.34 -8.93
CA THR A 453 -31.65 4.58 -8.79
C THR A 453 -30.85 4.89 -10.06
N SER A 454 -30.27 3.87 -10.72
CA SER A 454 -29.56 4.05 -12.00
C SER A 454 -30.51 4.53 -13.12
N ALA A 455 -31.73 4.02 -13.16
CA ALA A 455 -32.74 4.48 -14.14
C ALA A 455 -33.16 5.93 -13.84
N LEU A 456 -33.35 6.30 -12.57
CA LEU A 456 -33.68 7.67 -12.17
C LEU A 456 -32.53 8.62 -12.49
N LEU A 457 -31.28 8.23 -12.25
CA LEU A 457 -30.07 9.00 -12.58
C LEU A 457 -29.98 9.27 -14.09
N ALA A 458 -30.16 8.25 -14.92
CA ALA A 458 -30.16 8.40 -16.38
C ALA A 458 -31.26 9.37 -16.88
N ASN A 459 -32.46 9.32 -16.29
CA ASN A 459 -33.52 10.26 -16.61
C ASN A 459 -33.21 11.70 -16.22
N VAL A 460 -32.57 11.89 -15.04
CA VAL A 460 -32.14 13.20 -14.58
C VAL A 460 -31.00 13.76 -15.45
N GLU A 461 -30.05 12.92 -15.82
CA GLU A 461 -28.95 13.31 -16.72
C GLU A 461 -29.46 13.76 -18.09
N GLN A 462 -30.42 13.01 -18.66
CA GLN A 462 -31.08 13.40 -19.91
C GLN A 462 -31.82 14.74 -19.74
N GLY A 463 -32.54 14.91 -18.63
CA GLY A 463 -33.22 16.17 -18.32
C GLY A 463 -32.25 17.36 -18.16
N ILE A 464 -31.08 17.14 -17.63
CA ILE A 464 -29.99 18.16 -17.53
C ILE A 464 -29.51 18.55 -18.94
N ILE A 465 -29.33 17.57 -19.84
CA ILE A 465 -28.91 17.83 -21.23
C ILE A 465 -29.98 18.66 -21.98
N ASP A 466 -31.25 18.27 -21.84
CA ASP A 466 -32.34 18.98 -22.50
C ASP A 466 -32.50 20.41 -21.96
N LEU A 467 -32.44 20.59 -20.64
CA LEU A 467 -32.48 21.90 -20.01
C LEU A 467 -31.29 22.77 -20.39
N GLN A 468 -30.09 22.19 -20.52
CA GLN A 468 -28.91 22.93 -20.97
C GLN A 468 -29.10 23.50 -22.37
N LYS A 469 -29.69 22.71 -23.27
CA LYS A 469 -30.04 23.17 -24.63
C LYS A 469 -31.05 24.31 -24.62
N ASP A 470 -32.07 24.25 -23.76
CA ASP A 470 -33.07 25.32 -23.62
C ASP A 470 -32.45 26.58 -23.02
N ILE A 471 -31.50 26.44 -22.08
CA ILE A 471 -30.70 27.55 -21.50
C ILE A 471 -29.89 28.20 -22.61
N ASP A 472 -29.12 27.43 -23.38
CA ASP A 472 -28.26 27.93 -24.46
C ASP A 472 -29.09 28.69 -25.52
N GLU A 473 -30.28 28.18 -25.89
CA GLU A 473 -31.20 28.86 -26.81
C GLU A 473 -31.72 30.18 -26.23
N SER A 474 -32.11 30.22 -24.95
CA SER A 474 -32.56 31.40 -24.29
C SER A 474 -31.42 32.45 -24.14
N GLU A 475 -30.21 32.02 -23.83
CA GLU A 475 -29.04 32.88 -23.78
C GLU A 475 -28.71 33.51 -25.16
N GLU A 476 -28.82 32.73 -26.23
CA GLU A 476 -28.63 33.20 -27.60
C GLU A 476 -29.70 34.22 -27.99
N ASN A 477 -30.97 34.02 -27.62
CA ASN A 477 -32.04 34.96 -27.83
C ASN A 477 -31.83 36.24 -27.07
N ILE A 478 -31.40 36.17 -25.80
CA ILE A 478 -31.02 37.33 -24.97
C ILE A 478 -29.89 38.10 -25.64
N LYS A 479 -28.84 37.42 -26.10
CA LYS A 479 -27.70 38.01 -26.80
C LYS A 479 -28.12 38.77 -28.06
N LYS A 480 -28.99 38.17 -28.89
CA LYS A 480 -29.55 38.83 -30.10
C LYS A 480 -30.40 40.06 -29.75
N ALA A 481 -31.25 39.97 -28.71
CA ALA A 481 -32.04 41.08 -28.23
C ALA A 481 -31.16 42.24 -27.70
N LYS A 482 -30.14 41.92 -26.94
CA LYS A 482 -29.16 42.94 -26.42
C LYS A 482 -28.40 43.62 -27.56
N GLN A 483 -27.89 42.87 -28.51
CA GLN A 483 -27.21 43.45 -29.69
C GLN A 483 -28.09 44.46 -30.43
N LYS A 484 -29.39 44.16 -30.59
CA LYS A 484 -30.35 45.08 -31.17
C LYS A 484 -30.57 46.32 -30.30
N LEU A 485 -30.59 46.17 -28.96
CA LEU A 485 -30.70 47.30 -28.03
C LEU A 485 -29.42 48.17 -28.03
N VAL A 486 -28.27 47.58 -28.20
CA VAL A 486 -26.98 48.34 -28.26
C VAL A 486 -26.84 49.12 -29.56
N LEU A 487 -27.42 48.65 -30.67
CA LEU A 487 -27.39 49.31 -31.97
C LEU A 487 -28.43 50.45 -32.09
N GLY A 488 -29.44 50.51 -31.21
CA GLY A 488 -30.42 51.58 -31.13
C GLY A 488 -29.84 52.80 -30.38
N SER A 489 -29.75 53.93 -31.01
CA SER A 489 -29.37 55.19 -30.37
C SER A 489 -30.58 55.77 -29.59
N SER A 490 -30.38 56.00 -28.26
CA SER A 490 -31.34 56.67 -27.44
C SER A 490 -30.75 58.01 -26.93
N SER A 491 -31.59 59.04 -26.90
CA SER A 491 -31.22 60.34 -26.30
C SER A 491 -31.35 60.34 -24.78
N ASP A 492 -31.68 59.23 -24.15
CA ASP A 492 -31.85 59.07 -22.71
C ASP A 492 -30.51 58.78 -22.03
N GLU A 493 -30.03 59.67 -21.18
CA GLU A 493 -28.75 59.58 -20.47
C GLU A 493 -28.74 58.37 -19.50
N GLU A 494 -29.86 58.08 -18.83
CA GLU A 494 -29.97 56.98 -17.86
C GLU A 494 -29.86 55.61 -18.57
N TYR A 495 -30.54 55.48 -19.71
CA TYR A 495 -30.44 54.28 -20.54
C TYR A 495 -29.00 54.05 -21.08
N SER A 496 -28.37 55.14 -21.56
CA SER A 496 -26.98 55.09 -22.07
C SER A 496 -25.97 54.68 -20.96
N ALA A 497 -26.18 55.17 -19.73
CA ALA A 497 -25.34 54.82 -18.59
C ALA A 497 -25.50 53.34 -18.19
N LEU A 498 -26.74 52.81 -18.14
CA LEU A 498 -27.04 51.41 -17.87
C LEU A 498 -26.49 50.50 -18.97
N GLN A 499 -26.58 50.91 -20.23
CA GLN A 499 -26.05 50.19 -21.39
C GLN A 499 -24.51 49.99 -21.28
N LYS A 500 -23.78 51.08 -20.90
CA LYS A 500 -22.33 51.02 -20.69
C LYS A 500 -21.96 50.08 -19.54
N LYS A 501 -22.71 50.11 -18.42
CA LYS A 501 -22.49 49.25 -17.26
C LYS A 501 -22.76 47.79 -17.60
N SER A 502 -23.88 47.48 -18.26
CA SER A 502 -24.24 46.12 -18.69
C SER A 502 -23.18 45.54 -19.63
N LYS A 503 -22.74 46.34 -20.63
CA LYS A 503 -21.69 45.91 -21.55
C LYS A 503 -20.37 45.64 -20.83
N PHE A 504 -19.93 46.55 -19.95
CA PHE A 504 -18.71 46.38 -19.18
C PHE A 504 -18.73 45.09 -18.34
N CYS A 505 -19.86 44.83 -17.66
CA CYS A 505 -19.99 43.57 -16.86
C CYS A 505 -20.00 42.33 -17.75
N ALA A 506 -20.59 42.37 -18.93
CA ALA A 506 -20.56 41.26 -19.89
C ALA A 506 -19.12 41.02 -20.41
N ASP A 507 -18.43 42.09 -20.83
CA ASP A 507 -17.03 41.98 -21.30
C ASP A 507 -16.11 41.45 -20.20
N LEU A 508 -16.32 41.90 -18.92
CA LEU A 508 -15.56 41.39 -17.76
C LEU A 508 -15.84 39.93 -17.48
N ARG A 509 -17.11 39.50 -17.54
CA ARG A 509 -17.51 38.09 -17.38
C ARG A 509 -16.82 37.22 -18.41
N ASP A 510 -16.89 37.64 -19.69
CA ASP A 510 -16.30 36.86 -20.79
C ASP A 510 -14.76 36.79 -20.64
N LEU A 511 -14.12 37.89 -20.26
CA LEU A 511 -12.68 37.92 -19.96
C LEU A 511 -12.29 36.92 -18.82
N ILE A 512 -13.07 36.92 -17.73
CA ILE A 512 -12.78 36.00 -16.59
C ILE A 512 -13.02 34.56 -17.00
N ASN A 513 -14.07 34.27 -17.79
CA ASN A 513 -14.35 32.93 -18.28
C ASN A 513 -13.23 32.41 -19.18
N ASP A 514 -12.80 33.18 -20.18
CA ASP A 514 -11.69 32.80 -21.08
C ASP A 514 -10.38 32.69 -20.30
N GLY A 515 -10.19 33.59 -19.31
CA GLY A 515 -9.05 33.54 -18.40
C GLY A 515 -9.02 32.26 -17.55
N LEU A 516 -10.18 31.83 -17.06
CA LEU A 516 -10.28 30.60 -16.25
C LEU A 516 -9.91 29.36 -17.05
N ASP A 517 -10.39 29.22 -18.29
CA ASP A 517 -10.09 28.09 -19.16
C ASP A 517 -8.60 28.08 -19.56
N THR A 518 -8.07 29.24 -19.89
CA THR A 518 -6.63 29.43 -20.20
C THR A 518 -5.78 29.09 -18.97
N TYR A 519 -6.20 29.53 -17.77
CA TYR A 519 -5.50 29.27 -16.52
C TYR A 519 -5.48 27.77 -16.17
N ARG A 520 -6.61 27.07 -16.34
CA ARG A 520 -6.68 25.61 -16.14
C ARG A 520 -5.73 24.87 -17.06
N LEU A 521 -5.69 25.24 -18.34
CA LEU A 521 -4.78 24.61 -19.30
C LEU A 521 -3.32 24.86 -18.94
N TYR A 522 -2.98 26.11 -18.60
CA TYR A 522 -1.65 26.50 -18.16
C TYR A 522 -1.23 25.72 -16.91
N LEU A 523 -2.08 25.64 -15.88
CA LEU A 523 -1.78 24.91 -14.67
C LEU A 523 -1.57 23.40 -14.92
N LYS A 524 -2.41 22.80 -15.77
CA LYS A 524 -2.25 21.39 -16.15
C LYS A 524 -0.88 21.13 -16.77
N GLN A 525 -0.49 21.98 -17.73
CA GLN A 525 0.82 21.85 -18.40
C GLN A 525 1.97 22.05 -17.41
N ARG A 526 1.85 23.03 -16.54
CA ARG A 526 2.86 23.36 -15.56
C ARG A 526 3.05 22.23 -14.53
N VAL A 527 1.94 21.70 -14.03
CA VAL A 527 1.97 20.54 -13.09
C VAL A 527 2.53 19.30 -13.80
N GLU A 528 2.20 19.07 -15.07
CA GLU A 528 2.76 17.96 -15.88
C GLU A 528 4.28 18.09 -16.03
N GLU A 529 4.78 19.30 -16.38
CA GLU A 529 6.21 19.56 -16.51
C GLU A 529 6.96 19.36 -15.18
N ASP A 530 6.45 19.97 -14.09
CA ASP A 530 7.10 19.88 -12.79
C ASP A 530 7.01 18.47 -12.20
N ALA A 531 5.87 17.77 -12.35
CA ALA A 531 5.74 16.38 -11.96
C ALA A 531 6.70 15.46 -12.74
N THR A 532 6.87 15.71 -14.04
CA THR A 532 7.85 15.00 -14.87
C THR A 532 9.28 15.24 -14.35
N ASN A 533 9.65 16.49 -14.10
CA ASN A 533 10.97 16.84 -13.60
C ASN A 533 11.26 16.17 -12.26
N ILE A 534 10.30 16.16 -11.34
CA ILE A 534 10.42 15.48 -10.05
C ILE A 534 10.53 13.97 -10.26
N PHE A 535 9.65 13.38 -11.08
CA PHE A 535 9.62 11.95 -11.37
C PHE A 535 10.94 11.44 -11.94
N VAL A 536 11.53 12.13 -12.89
CA VAL A 536 12.82 11.75 -13.50
C VAL A 536 13.94 11.77 -12.45
N ASN A 537 13.91 12.72 -11.50
CA ASN A 537 14.90 12.78 -10.42
C ASN A 537 14.69 11.68 -9.36
N LEU A 538 13.46 11.23 -9.15
CA LEU A 538 13.13 10.21 -8.16
C LEU A 538 13.19 8.78 -8.73
N SER A 539 12.95 8.61 -10.03
CA SER A 539 12.91 7.31 -10.71
C SER A 539 14.26 6.62 -10.72
N SER A 540 14.24 5.30 -10.59
CA SER A 540 15.42 4.44 -10.77
C SER A 540 15.59 3.94 -12.20
N ASP A 541 14.60 4.11 -13.06
CA ASP A 541 14.62 3.63 -14.45
C ASP A 541 14.72 4.81 -15.44
N PRO A 542 15.85 4.99 -16.12
CA PRO A 542 16.06 6.09 -17.05
C PRO A 542 15.24 5.94 -18.35
N SER A 543 14.64 4.79 -18.63
CA SER A 543 13.80 4.58 -19.81
C SER A 543 12.41 5.22 -19.67
N TYR A 544 12.02 5.60 -18.46
CA TYR A 544 10.78 6.34 -18.20
C TYR A 544 11.03 7.84 -18.42
N GLU A 545 10.53 8.35 -19.54
CA GLU A 545 10.86 9.68 -20.02
C GLU A 545 10.09 10.80 -19.32
N ARG A 546 8.78 10.59 -19.14
CA ARG A 546 7.89 11.63 -18.59
C ARG A 546 6.60 11.08 -17.99
N LEU A 547 5.96 11.93 -17.20
CA LEU A 547 4.57 11.77 -16.80
C LEU A 547 3.65 12.50 -17.77
N GLN A 548 2.45 11.97 -17.98
CA GLN A 548 1.39 12.61 -18.75
C GLN A 548 0.15 12.74 -17.90
N ILE A 549 -0.47 13.92 -17.89
CA ILE A 549 -1.68 14.23 -17.14
C ILE A 549 -2.87 14.36 -18.09
N ASN A 550 -3.92 13.55 -17.89
CA ASN A 550 -5.16 13.65 -18.64
C ASN A 550 -6.07 14.80 -18.12
N ASP A 551 -7.26 15.01 -18.73
CA ASP A 551 -8.17 16.11 -18.35
C ASP A 551 -8.83 15.93 -16.97
N ASN A 552 -8.73 14.75 -16.38
CA ASN A 552 -9.19 14.44 -15.03
C ASN A 552 -8.05 14.35 -14.00
N PHE A 553 -6.87 14.85 -14.33
CA PHE A 553 -5.64 14.75 -13.55
C PHE A 553 -5.19 13.30 -13.28
N GLY A 554 -5.70 12.33 -14.06
CA GLY A 554 -5.14 10.98 -14.09
C GLY A 554 -3.74 10.98 -14.68
N LEU A 555 -2.85 10.18 -14.07
CA LEU A 555 -1.43 10.13 -14.41
C LEU A 555 -1.08 8.89 -15.23
N SER A 556 -0.17 9.06 -16.17
CA SER A 556 0.41 7.95 -16.95
C SER A 556 1.91 8.13 -17.07
N ILE A 557 2.66 7.04 -16.96
CA ILE A 557 4.11 7.03 -17.25
C ILE A 557 4.29 6.78 -18.76
N VAL A 558 5.10 7.61 -19.40
CA VAL A 558 5.46 7.45 -20.80
C VAL A 558 6.91 6.99 -20.90
N HIS A 559 7.13 5.89 -21.60
CA HIS A 559 8.44 5.34 -21.90
C HIS A 559 9.11 6.13 -23.05
N GLU A 560 10.44 6.09 -23.19
CA GLU A 560 11.21 6.73 -24.27
C GLU A 560 10.76 6.35 -25.69
N SER A 561 10.09 5.18 -25.84
CA SER A 561 9.46 4.76 -27.09
C SER A 561 8.15 5.49 -27.40
N GLY A 562 7.68 6.39 -26.53
CA GLY A 562 6.40 7.09 -26.62
C GLY A 562 5.19 6.27 -26.18
N GLN A 563 5.36 5.03 -25.69
CA GLN A 563 4.28 4.17 -25.24
C GLN A 563 3.95 4.43 -23.76
N VAL A 564 2.67 4.33 -23.42
CA VAL A 564 2.20 4.39 -22.01
C VAL A 564 2.50 3.06 -21.32
N VAL A 565 3.12 3.12 -20.14
CA VAL A 565 3.47 1.97 -19.33
C VAL A 565 2.22 1.48 -18.58
N SER A 566 1.71 0.31 -18.98
CA SER A 566 0.48 -0.28 -18.43
C SER A 566 0.73 -1.10 -17.15
N ILE A 567 1.90 -1.76 -17.03
CA ILE A 567 2.26 -2.60 -15.88
C ILE A 567 3.36 -1.90 -15.10
N ARG A 568 3.09 -1.62 -13.83
CA ARG A 568 3.97 -0.86 -12.93
C ARG A 568 4.17 -1.60 -11.62
N SER A 569 5.32 -1.39 -10.97
CA SER A 569 5.50 -1.85 -9.59
C SER A 569 4.91 -0.83 -8.61
N ALA A 570 4.49 -1.29 -7.43
CA ALA A 570 3.97 -0.41 -6.38
C ALA A 570 4.98 0.69 -5.97
N GLY A 571 6.28 0.44 -6.09
CA GLY A 571 7.31 1.46 -5.84
C GLY A 571 7.27 2.61 -6.86
N PHE A 572 7.07 2.32 -8.15
CA PHE A 572 6.92 3.36 -9.17
C PHE A 572 5.61 4.15 -9.01
N GLU A 573 4.51 3.49 -8.67
CA GLU A 573 3.24 4.18 -8.39
C GLU A 573 3.40 5.17 -7.24
N HIS A 574 4.15 4.80 -6.21
CA HIS A 574 4.47 5.65 -5.09
C HIS A 574 5.33 6.87 -5.48
N VAL A 575 6.34 6.68 -6.31
CA VAL A 575 7.18 7.75 -6.85
C VAL A 575 6.34 8.73 -7.69
N VAL A 576 5.42 8.23 -8.51
CA VAL A 576 4.50 9.07 -9.30
C VAL A 576 3.60 9.91 -8.40
N ALA A 577 3.02 9.30 -7.34
CA ALA A 577 2.18 10.02 -6.38
C ALA A 577 2.95 11.15 -5.68
N LEU A 578 4.17 10.88 -5.21
CA LEU A 578 5.04 11.91 -4.62
C LEU A 578 5.43 13.00 -5.61
N SER A 579 5.66 12.65 -6.88
CA SER A 579 5.98 13.62 -7.93
C SER A 579 4.83 14.56 -8.21
N LEU A 580 3.59 14.04 -8.24
CA LEU A 580 2.40 14.87 -8.37
C LEU A 580 2.23 15.81 -7.17
N ILE A 581 2.34 15.29 -5.94
CA ILE A 581 2.22 16.10 -4.72
C ILE A 581 3.26 17.22 -4.71
N GLY A 582 4.51 16.91 -5.05
CA GLY A 582 5.58 17.90 -5.15
C GLY A 582 5.28 18.99 -6.19
N ALA A 583 4.82 18.61 -7.39
CA ALA A 583 4.45 19.52 -8.45
C ALA A 583 3.27 20.40 -8.05
N LEU A 584 2.24 19.85 -7.42
CA LEU A 584 1.10 20.59 -6.91
C LEU A 584 1.52 21.61 -5.85
N HIS A 585 2.41 21.21 -4.93
CA HIS A 585 2.93 22.08 -3.90
C HIS A 585 3.74 23.24 -4.49
N GLN A 586 4.56 23.00 -5.51
CA GLN A 586 5.36 24.03 -6.20
C GLN A 586 4.49 25.03 -6.97
N ASN A 587 3.35 24.59 -7.52
CA ASN A 587 2.42 25.42 -8.30
C ASN A 587 1.27 26.01 -7.46
N ALA A 588 1.16 25.61 -6.20
CA ALA A 588 0.13 26.14 -5.31
C ALA A 588 0.37 27.62 -4.96
N PRO A 589 -0.66 28.49 -4.97
CA PRO A 589 -0.57 29.85 -4.44
C PRO A 589 -0.20 29.88 -2.96
N LEU A 590 -0.60 28.84 -2.22
CA LEU A 590 -0.28 28.63 -0.82
C LEU A 590 0.96 27.75 -0.71
N GLN A 591 2.05 28.33 -0.22
CA GLN A 591 3.27 27.59 0.12
C GLN A 591 3.35 27.39 1.63
N GLY A 592 3.54 26.14 2.06
CA GLY A 592 3.56 25.77 3.47
C GLY A 592 4.43 24.54 3.75
N PRO A 593 4.51 24.11 5.02
CA PRO A 593 5.27 22.95 5.43
C PRO A 593 4.64 21.65 4.92
N ILE A 594 5.47 20.69 4.53
CA ILE A 594 5.03 19.31 4.24
C ILE A 594 5.33 18.43 5.45
N VAL A 595 4.32 17.70 5.93
CA VAL A 595 4.45 16.73 7.02
C VAL A 595 4.10 15.35 6.47
N MET A 596 5.04 14.42 6.53
CA MET A 596 4.92 13.06 6.00
C MET A 596 5.04 12.04 7.12
N ASP A 597 4.06 11.15 7.28
CA ASP A 597 4.15 10.01 8.21
C ASP A 597 4.40 8.71 7.44
N SER A 598 5.58 8.12 7.63
CA SER A 598 6.00 6.83 7.08
C SER A 598 5.86 6.70 5.55
N PRO A 599 6.46 7.61 4.75
CA PRO A 599 6.25 7.63 3.30
C PRO A 599 7.08 6.60 2.51
N PHE A 600 7.97 5.80 3.14
CA PHE A 600 8.92 4.93 2.43
C PHE A 600 8.51 3.45 2.38
N GLY A 601 7.37 3.06 2.94
CA GLY A 601 7.02 1.67 3.23
C GLY A 601 6.95 0.69 2.04
N ARG A 602 7.04 1.16 0.80
CA ARG A 602 6.96 0.34 -0.43
C ARG A 602 8.11 0.58 -1.40
N LEU A 603 9.08 1.36 -1.00
CA LEU A 603 10.19 1.78 -1.86
C LEU A 603 11.39 0.84 -1.72
N ASP A 604 12.10 0.67 -2.81
CA ASP A 604 13.43 0.08 -2.78
C ASP A 604 14.49 1.10 -2.35
N SER A 605 15.70 0.63 -2.08
CA SER A 605 16.80 1.47 -1.56
C SER A 605 17.26 2.56 -2.52
N ILE A 606 17.01 2.42 -3.83
CA ILE A 606 17.40 3.43 -4.83
C ILE A 606 16.39 4.57 -4.78
N HIS A 607 15.10 4.26 -4.87
CA HIS A 607 14.04 5.26 -4.76
C HIS A 607 14.06 5.97 -3.39
N GLU A 608 14.30 5.22 -2.29
CA GLU A 608 14.50 5.79 -0.94
C GLU A 608 15.62 6.86 -0.96
N THR A 609 16.78 6.52 -1.50
CA THR A 609 17.93 7.42 -1.59
C THR A 609 17.63 8.67 -2.41
N ASN A 610 16.96 8.50 -3.57
CA ASN A 610 16.61 9.61 -4.45
C ASN A 610 15.60 10.55 -3.77
N ILE A 611 14.55 9.99 -3.15
CA ILE A 611 13.52 10.79 -2.44
C ILE A 611 14.15 11.55 -1.28
N ILE A 612 14.95 10.91 -0.42
CA ILE A 612 15.62 11.59 0.71
C ILE A 612 16.46 12.78 0.20
N SER A 613 17.22 12.58 -0.86
CA SER A 613 18.05 13.63 -1.45
C SER A 613 17.24 14.77 -2.05
N TYR A 614 16.00 14.51 -2.47
CA TYR A 614 15.11 15.49 -3.08
C TYR A 614 14.21 16.21 -2.07
N LEU A 615 14.03 15.71 -0.84
CA LEU A 615 13.17 16.31 0.19
C LEU A 615 13.34 17.83 0.36
N PRO A 616 14.56 18.40 0.41
CA PRO A 616 14.74 19.85 0.58
C PRO A 616 14.17 20.68 -0.59
N GLN A 617 13.95 20.06 -1.76
CA GLN A 617 13.42 20.71 -2.95
C GLN A 617 11.89 20.62 -3.05
N LEU A 618 11.27 19.74 -2.27
CA LEU A 618 9.82 19.57 -2.26
C LEU A 618 9.10 20.76 -1.62
N ALA A 619 9.63 21.24 -0.49
CA ALA A 619 9.06 22.38 0.24
C ALA A 619 10.15 23.03 1.10
N ASN A 620 9.92 24.29 1.49
CA ASN A 620 10.86 25.04 2.34
C ASN A 620 10.97 24.47 3.76
N GLN A 621 9.93 23.80 4.24
CA GLN A 621 9.95 23.10 5.52
C GLN A 621 9.34 21.70 5.34
N VAL A 622 10.14 20.68 5.53
CA VAL A 622 9.72 19.26 5.46
C VAL A 622 9.87 18.61 6.83
N MET A 623 8.81 18.01 7.32
CA MET A 623 8.80 17.23 8.55
C MET A 623 8.53 15.76 8.20
N LEU A 624 9.50 14.92 8.49
CA LEU A 624 9.48 13.51 8.14
C LEU A 624 9.37 12.65 9.40
N PHE A 625 8.33 11.82 9.51
CA PHE A 625 8.14 10.90 10.63
C PHE A 625 8.46 9.49 10.15
N VAL A 626 9.50 8.88 10.71
CA VAL A 626 10.03 7.59 10.22
C VAL A 626 10.45 6.68 11.38
N PHE A 627 10.75 5.44 11.06
CA PHE A 627 11.33 4.47 11.99
C PHE A 627 12.60 3.83 11.41
N ASP A 628 13.46 3.31 12.28
CA ASP A 628 14.82 2.87 11.94
C ASP A 628 14.94 1.80 10.85
N LYS A 629 13.83 1.04 10.59
CA LYS A 629 13.81 0.03 9.52
C LYS A 629 13.27 0.58 8.19
N GLU A 630 12.66 1.75 8.23
CA GLU A 630 12.10 2.39 7.05
C GLU A 630 13.17 3.12 6.25
N ILE A 631 14.06 3.83 6.93
CA ILE A 631 15.23 4.49 6.35
C ILE A 631 16.45 4.34 7.26
N ASN A 632 17.65 4.36 6.69
CA ASN A 632 18.90 4.26 7.44
C ASN A 632 19.34 5.65 7.94
N GLU A 633 19.43 5.83 9.27
CA GLU A 633 19.77 7.09 9.92
C GLU A 633 21.11 7.69 9.43
N GLN A 634 22.18 6.85 9.34
CA GLN A 634 23.51 7.33 8.93
C GLN A 634 23.54 7.76 7.46
N ASN A 635 22.88 7.00 6.60
CA ASN A 635 22.77 7.32 5.18
C ASN A 635 21.94 8.60 4.97
N THR A 636 20.82 8.73 5.67
CA THR A 636 19.95 9.91 5.62
C THR A 636 20.69 11.19 6.02
N ARG A 637 21.44 11.15 7.12
CA ARG A 637 22.28 12.30 7.55
C ARG A 637 23.33 12.68 6.51
N LYS A 638 23.92 11.68 5.84
CA LYS A 638 24.91 11.91 4.80
C LYS A 638 24.28 12.54 3.55
N LEU A 639 23.09 12.08 3.16
CA LEU A 639 22.37 12.55 1.97
C LEU A 639 21.85 13.98 2.15
N LEU A 640 21.27 14.29 3.29
CA LEU A 640 20.70 15.60 3.58
C LEU A 640 21.78 16.63 3.97
N GLY A 641 22.89 16.20 4.60
CA GLY A 641 23.99 17.09 4.97
C GLY A 641 23.52 18.32 5.76
N GLY A 642 23.77 19.52 5.23
CA GLY A 642 23.40 20.79 5.85
C GLY A 642 21.91 21.11 5.80
N GLU A 643 21.13 20.43 4.99
CA GLU A 643 19.66 20.59 4.88
C GLU A 643 18.91 19.84 6.00
N LEU A 644 19.57 18.91 6.71
CA LEU A 644 19.04 18.31 7.93
C LEU A 644 19.19 19.26 9.09
N LEU A 645 18.12 19.92 9.49
CA LEU A 645 18.15 20.99 10.47
C LEU A 645 17.95 20.50 11.90
N GLN A 646 17.09 19.50 12.08
CA GLN A 646 16.71 18.99 13.41
C GLN A 646 16.34 17.52 13.34
N GLU A 647 16.64 16.84 14.44
CA GLU A 647 16.21 15.46 14.65
C GLU A 647 15.61 15.32 16.05
N PHE A 648 14.47 14.64 16.11
CA PHE A 648 13.83 14.23 17.36
C PHE A 648 13.74 12.71 17.41
N GLU A 649 13.85 12.15 18.60
CA GLU A 649 13.67 10.73 18.85
C GLU A 649 12.51 10.53 19.82
N LEU A 650 11.55 9.69 19.40
CA LEU A 650 10.45 9.25 20.23
C LEU A 650 10.81 7.93 20.89
N SER A 651 10.72 7.90 22.20
CA SER A 651 10.94 6.69 23.00
C SER A 651 9.77 6.44 23.94
N ARG A 652 9.67 5.20 24.43
CA ARG A 652 8.60 4.83 25.37
C ARG A 652 9.01 5.21 26.78
N GLY A 653 8.16 6.00 27.44
CA GLY A 653 8.22 6.26 28.86
C GLY A 653 7.44 5.22 29.67
N GLU A 654 7.19 5.54 30.94
CA GLU A 654 6.34 4.73 31.81
C GLU A 654 4.85 4.91 31.41
N SER A 655 4.05 3.84 31.50
CA SER A 655 2.57 3.88 31.35
C SER A 655 2.01 4.76 30.23
N PHE A 656 2.04 4.29 28.97
CA PHE A 656 1.42 4.98 27.82
C PHE A 656 1.93 6.42 27.59
N GLU A 657 3.20 6.66 27.90
CA GLU A 657 3.85 7.95 27.70
C GLU A 657 4.87 7.89 26.56
N THR A 658 4.82 8.87 25.67
CA THR A 658 5.87 9.15 24.70
C THR A 658 6.82 10.19 25.23
N ILE A 659 8.11 9.87 25.24
CA ILE A 659 9.19 10.79 25.61
C ILE A 659 9.82 11.32 24.32
N ILE A 660 10.03 12.64 24.26
CA ILE A 660 10.67 13.33 23.15
C ILE A 660 12.10 13.68 23.56
N ARG A 661 13.05 13.32 22.72
CA ARG A 661 14.46 13.76 22.86
C ARG A 661 14.90 14.43 21.57
N ARG A 662 15.58 15.55 21.69
CA ARG A 662 16.27 16.18 20.55
C ARG A 662 17.63 15.49 20.39
N LYS A 663 17.94 14.98 19.19
CA LYS A 663 19.25 14.37 18.85
C LYS A 663 20.32 15.42 18.53
#